data_e692dc9703007e166477116b9a844d9f
#
_entry.id   e692dc9703007e166477116b9a844d9f
#
_cell.length_a   1.000
_cell.length_b   1.000
_cell.length_c   1.000
_cell.angle_alpha   90.00
_cell.angle_beta   90.00
_cell.angle_gamma   90.00
#
_symmetry.space_group_name_H-M   'P 1'
#
loop_
_entity.id
_entity.type
_entity.pdbx_description
1 polymer ?
#
loop_
_entity_poly.entity_id
_entity_poly.type
_entity_poly.pdbx_seq_one_letter_code
_entity_poly.pdbx_strand_id
1 'polypeptide(L)'
;MTLQIQSLILLQFLSILPFLPTILLAVTTISPGSTLYASNTSQIWSSPNNNFSLGFITLNPPNSPPSLLAAIVYSGGIPIWSAGTTPVDSAAYLQFHPTAGDLRLVNGSGHTIWNSSTVGLGVSSASLDDHGNLVLMRNGTSPVWSSFDHPTDTIVPWQNFSTRNSLRNGFFSFGLLEYGNITLKWNDTTVYWSRGLGSSHGENLTSPSLGLLSNGTLSVFDRSIPGRAIMAYSNDHDEGSDMLRFLRLDNDGNLRIYSTARGSGTLTVRWVAVEDQCRVFGYCGDMGICSYNGTNPICGCPSENFEQVDPNDSRKGCQRKLKTEDCPGNLTMLVMEHTLFLTYPPQSIFAVEGSEVFFVAISSCKSSCLVNSICDASTILSDGTGNCYYKIPGFMTGYYNPALPSTSYVKVCSPAVQNPLPYVQKAVRQGDGRGMHARAVAAVVLGSVLGWLALVHTLWWWWSSTKFGRLSGKHALLEYASCAPTQFSYRELQRSTKGFTEKLGSGGFGAVYRGTLANGTVVAVKRLEEMEQQGERQFRMQVATIGSTHHLNLVRLIGFCCEGRHRLLAYEFMQNKSLDTFLFQTEDALGRKLLSWESRFNIALGTARGITYLHDECRDCTVHCDIKPENILLDENYTAKVSDFGLAKLAHMHGTMTSVVCSRGYLAPEWLANLPLTTKSDVYSFGMVLLEIVSGRRNFEVSAETNGRRFSWWAYDEFEKGNVKGILDRRLLGNNHHEMEVNMEEVVRAIQVSFLCIQEQPSRRPRIGQVVQMLQGITRIDWPPVH
;
A
#
# COMPACT_ATOMS: atom_id res chain seq x y z
N MET A 1 1.25 12.60 78.45
CA MET A 1 1.79 12.55 77.10
C MET A 1 1.16 11.41 76.28
N THR A 2 0.19 10.66 76.78
CA THR A 2 -0.50 9.53 76.09
C THR A 2 -1.92 9.80 75.62
N LEU A 3 -2.50 10.95 76.07
CA LEU A 3 -3.88 11.35 75.64
C LEU A 3 -3.91 12.28 74.42
N GLN A 4 -2.80 12.91 74.01
CA GLN A 4 -2.69 13.75 72.81
C GLN A 4 -2.38 13.00 71.56
N ILE A 5 -1.86 11.80 71.62
CA ILE A 5 -1.54 10.96 70.47
C ILE A 5 -2.81 10.19 69.91
N GLN A 6 -3.76 9.89 70.84
CA GLN A 6 -5.02 9.25 70.41
C GLN A 6 -6.01 10.20 69.70
N SER A 7 -5.94 11.52 69.99
CA SER A 7 -6.76 12.55 69.32
C SER A 7 -6.23 12.86 67.87
N LEU A 8 -4.95 12.73 67.66
CA LEU A 8 -4.33 12.99 66.34
C LEU A 8 -4.57 11.84 65.35
N ILE A 9 -4.64 10.61 65.84
CA ILE A 9 -4.89 9.42 65.03
C ILE A 9 -6.37 9.33 64.62
N LEU A 10 -7.29 9.80 65.48
CA LEU A 10 -8.75 9.85 65.15
C LEU A 10 -9.08 10.97 64.15
N LEU A 11 -8.34 12.10 64.14
CA LEU A 11 -8.52 13.18 63.17
C LEU A 11 -7.90 12.86 61.83
N GLN A 12 -6.89 11.99 61.72
CA GLN A 12 -6.33 11.52 60.44
C GLN A 12 -7.19 10.43 59.79
N PHE A 13 -8.01 9.67 60.54
CA PHE A 13 -8.98 8.72 60.00
C PHE A 13 -10.28 9.36 59.51
N LEU A 14 -10.66 10.54 59.94
CA LEU A 14 -11.82 11.29 59.46
C LEU A 14 -11.56 12.14 58.20
N SER A 15 -10.32 12.36 57.79
CA SER A 15 -10.00 13.12 56.59
C SER A 15 -9.80 12.21 55.32
N ILE A 16 -9.89 10.90 55.43
CA ILE A 16 -9.75 9.94 54.36
C ILE A 16 -11.12 9.44 53.81
N LEU A 17 -12.22 9.92 54.33
CA LEU A 17 -13.58 9.45 53.95
C LEU A 17 -14.33 10.17 52.81
N PRO A 18 -13.76 11.15 52.06
CA PRO A 18 -14.47 11.64 50.86
C PRO A 18 -13.91 11.10 49.51
N PHE A 19 -12.97 10.16 49.48
CA PHE A 19 -12.53 9.50 48.27
C PHE A 19 -12.79 7.99 48.28
N LEU A 20 -14.02 7.59 48.64
CA LEU A 20 -14.52 6.35 48.09
C LEU A 20 -14.86 6.62 46.63
N PRO A 21 -14.23 5.92 45.66
CA PRO A 21 -14.75 5.91 44.31
C PRO A 21 -16.19 5.39 44.43
N THR A 22 -17.14 6.18 43.95
CA THR A 22 -18.48 5.66 43.66
C THR A 22 -18.25 4.44 42.78
N ILE A 23 -18.36 3.25 43.37
CA ILE A 23 -18.40 2.00 42.62
C ILE A 23 -19.65 2.14 41.77
N LEU A 24 -19.49 2.48 40.50
CA LEU A 24 -20.53 2.39 39.49
C LEU A 24 -20.93 0.92 39.48
N LEU A 25 -22.06 0.58 40.08
CA LEU A 25 -22.61 -0.77 40.02
C LEU A 25 -22.84 -1.07 38.53
N ALA A 26 -22.01 -1.91 37.95
CA ALA A 26 -22.18 -2.38 36.59
C ALA A 26 -23.56 -3.05 36.46
N VAL A 27 -24.45 -2.46 35.68
CA VAL A 27 -25.76 -3.03 35.39
C VAL A 27 -25.56 -4.13 34.36
N THR A 28 -25.44 -5.35 34.81
CA THR A 28 -25.27 -6.54 33.94
C THR A 28 -26.57 -6.93 33.21
N THR A 29 -27.74 -6.52 33.73
CA THR A 29 -29.04 -6.77 33.10
C THR A 29 -29.85 -5.48 33.07
N ILE A 30 -30.28 -5.10 31.86
CA ILE A 30 -31.10 -3.91 31.62
C ILE A 30 -32.56 -4.35 31.61
N SER A 31 -33.37 -3.78 32.50
CA SER A 31 -34.81 -4.08 32.64
C SER A 31 -35.69 -3.18 31.76
N PRO A 32 -36.87 -3.62 31.30
CA PRO A 32 -37.84 -2.75 30.65
C PRO A 32 -38.15 -1.49 31.50
N GLY A 33 -38.24 -0.34 30.85
CA GLY A 33 -38.39 0.97 31.51
C GLY A 33 -37.09 1.71 31.78
N SER A 34 -35.93 1.03 31.70
CA SER A 34 -34.62 1.68 31.83
C SER A 34 -34.40 2.73 30.73
N THR A 35 -33.89 3.89 31.10
CA THR A 35 -33.67 5.03 30.16
C THR A 35 -32.33 5.68 30.42
N LEU A 36 -31.61 5.97 29.33
CA LEU A 36 -30.42 6.81 29.31
C LEU A 36 -30.76 8.17 28.68
N TYR A 37 -30.36 9.27 29.34
CA TYR A 37 -30.65 10.63 28.86
C TYR A 37 -29.42 11.27 28.26
N ALA A 38 -29.57 11.91 27.11
CA ALA A 38 -28.49 12.63 26.42
C ALA A 38 -27.96 13.82 27.22
N SER A 39 -28.79 14.43 28.08
CA SER A 39 -28.41 15.48 29.02
C SER A 39 -27.44 14.99 30.11
N ASN A 40 -27.36 13.67 30.36
CA ASN A 40 -26.48 13.07 31.37
C ASN A 40 -25.57 12.00 30.74
N THR A 41 -24.48 12.42 30.14
CA THR A 41 -23.50 11.53 29.48
C THR A 41 -22.74 10.62 30.45
N SER A 42 -22.86 10.84 31.78
CA SER A 42 -22.28 9.96 32.80
C SER A 42 -23.14 8.72 33.07
N GLN A 43 -24.41 8.73 32.62
CA GLN A 43 -25.29 7.60 32.73
C GLN A 43 -25.01 6.59 31.64
N ILE A 44 -24.59 5.38 32.01
CA ILE A 44 -24.17 4.31 31.09
C ILE A 44 -24.70 2.94 31.51
N TRP A 45 -24.88 2.06 30.57
CA TRP A 45 -25.05 0.62 30.79
C TRP A 45 -23.73 -0.09 30.45
N SER A 46 -23.09 -0.71 31.45
CA SER A 46 -21.74 -1.30 31.29
C SER A 46 -21.78 -2.81 31.15
N SER A 47 -20.80 -3.34 30.45
CA SER A 47 -20.48 -4.78 30.44
C SER A 47 -19.94 -5.24 31.82
N PRO A 48 -20.01 -6.54 32.17
CA PRO A 48 -19.55 -7.06 33.48
C PRO A 48 -18.09 -6.69 33.81
N ASN A 49 -17.19 -6.71 32.82
CA ASN A 49 -15.78 -6.37 32.98
C ASN A 49 -15.47 -4.86 32.82
N ASN A 50 -16.48 -4.02 32.56
CA ASN A 50 -16.36 -2.58 32.29
C ASN A 50 -15.49 -2.22 31.07
N ASN A 51 -15.27 -3.16 30.15
CA ASN A 51 -14.55 -2.86 28.91
C ASN A 51 -15.42 -2.12 27.90
N PHE A 52 -16.72 -2.35 27.92
CA PHE A 52 -17.70 -1.73 27.04
C PHE A 52 -18.81 -1.04 27.83
N SER A 53 -19.31 0.05 27.30
CA SER A 53 -20.45 0.76 27.88
C SER A 53 -21.33 1.36 26.80
N LEU A 54 -22.64 1.32 26.97
CA LEU A 54 -23.63 2.00 26.14
C LEU A 54 -24.07 3.29 26.84
N GLY A 55 -23.95 4.40 26.12
CA GLY A 55 -24.30 5.72 26.64
C GLY A 55 -24.27 6.78 25.53
N PHE A 56 -24.42 8.04 25.89
CA PHE A 56 -24.32 9.16 24.95
C PHE A 56 -22.90 9.72 24.92
N ILE A 57 -22.37 9.91 23.70
CA ILE A 57 -21.07 10.56 23.46
C ILE A 57 -21.27 11.86 22.69
N THR A 58 -20.42 12.85 22.94
CA THR A 58 -20.42 14.14 22.26
C THR A 58 -19.53 14.08 21.02
N LEU A 59 -20.05 14.51 19.87
CA LEU A 59 -19.33 14.51 18.58
C LEU A 59 -18.65 15.84 18.28
N ASN A 60 -19.10 16.95 18.84
CA ASN A 60 -18.63 18.30 18.53
C ASN A 60 -17.62 18.85 19.56
N PRO A 61 -16.70 19.76 19.11
CA PRO A 61 -15.83 20.50 20.03
C PRO A 61 -16.64 21.35 21.03
N PRO A 62 -16.07 21.72 22.19
CA PRO A 62 -16.77 22.33 23.35
C PRO A 62 -17.57 23.60 23.10
N ASN A 63 -17.35 24.28 21.96
CA ASN A 63 -17.97 25.59 21.66
C ASN A 63 -19.11 25.54 20.63
N SER A 64 -19.57 24.34 20.25
CA SER A 64 -20.72 24.13 19.31
C SER A 64 -21.92 23.61 20.08
N PRO A 65 -23.18 23.77 19.57
CA PRO A 65 -24.33 23.09 20.14
C PRO A 65 -24.06 21.59 20.28
N PRO A 66 -24.36 20.95 21.41
CA PRO A 66 -24.04 19.54 21.63
C PRO A 66 -24.77 18.66 20.62
N SER A 67 -23.98 17.98 19.81
CA SER A 67 -24.40 16.93 18.89
C SER A 67 -24.00 15.58 19.53
N LEU A 68 -24.99 14.77 19.91
CA LEU A 68 -24.79 13.58 20.73
C LEU A 68 -25.15 12.32 19.93
N LEU A 69 -24.46 11.22 20.21
CA LEU A 69 -24.71 9.92 19.60
C LEU A 69 -24.88 8.86 20.70
N ALA A 70 -25.96 8.09 20.65
CA ALA A 70 -26.13 6.93 21.52
C ALA A 70 -25.27 5.77 20.97
N ALA A 71 -24.21 5.39 21.69
CA ALA A 71 -23.19 4.47 21.18
C ALA A 71 -22.72 3.47 22.24
N ILE A 72 -22.32 2.27 21.77
CA ILE A 72 -21.49 1.36 22.54
C ILE A 72 -20.04 1.80 22.32
N VAL A 73 -19.37 2.07 23.44
CA VAL A 73 -17.97 2.52 23.43
C VAL A 73 -17.07 1.53 24.15
N TYR A 74 -15.89 1.32 23.62
CA TYR A 74 -14.81 0.61 24.31
C TYR A 74 -14.09 1.55 25.28
N SER A 75 -13.51 0.98 26.33
CA SER A 75 -12.74 1.70 27.35
C SER A 75 -11.75 2.69 26.72
N GLY A 76 -11.86 3.97 27.08
CA GLY A 76 -11.15 5.09 26.44
C GLY A 76 -12.02 5.92 25.49
N GLY A 77 -13.33 5.65 25.40
CA GLY A 77 -14.30 6.46 24.68
C GLY A 77 -14.39 6.18 23.18
N ILE A 78 -13.94 5.00 22.72
CA ILE A 78 -13.92 4.64 21.29
C ILE A 78 -15.26 3.98 20.91
N PRO A 79 -16.08 4.62 20.05
CA PRO A 79 -17.36 4.04 19.62
C PRO A 79 -17.10 2.83 18.70
N ILE A 80 -17.86 1.74 18.93
CA ILE A 80 -17.83 0.52 18.10
C ILE A 80 -19.18 0.20 17.46
N TRP A 81 -20.27 0.79 17.95
CA TRP A 81 -21.62 0.67 17.41
C TRP A 81 -22.46 1.86 17.85
N SER A 82 -23.48 2.23 17.09
CA SER A 82 -24.42 3.30 17.44
C SER A 82 -25.87 2.94 17.16
N ALA A 83 -26.78 3.45 17.99
CA ALA A 83 -28.21 3.40 17.77
C ALA A 83 -28.60 4.46 16.73
N GLY A 84 -28.50 4.09 15.45
CA GLY A 84 -28.66 5.03 14.33
C GLY A 84 -27.38 5.83 14.04
N THR A 85 -27.36 6.49 12.89
CA THR A 85 -26.22 7.29 12.40
C THR A 85 -26.46 8.81 12.55
N THR A 86 -27.68 9.20 12.89
CA THR A 86 -28.08 10.63 13.00
C THR A 86 -27.80 11.12 14.41
N PRO A 87 -27.00 12.17 14.58
CA PRO A 87 -26.81 12.82 15.88
C PRO A 87 -28.11 13.40 16.41
N VAL A 88 -28.22 13.44 17.75
CA VAL A 88 -29.39 13.93 18.47
C VAL A 88 -29.04 15.12 19.36
N ASP A 89 -30.06 15.85 19.79
CA ASP A 89 -29.96 16.98 20.73
C ASP A 89 -29.83 16.51 22.21
N SER A 90 -29.56 17.44 23.11
CA SER A 90 -29.38 17.16 24.54
C SER A 90 -30.66 16.74 25.28
N ALA A 91 -31.84 16.93 24.70
CA ALA A 91 -33.12 16.49 25.27
C ALA A 91 -33.52 15.06 24.84
N ALA A 92 -32.70 14.44 23.96
CA ALA A 92 -32.93 13.06 23.50
C ALA A 92 -32.71 12.04 24.61
N TYR A 93 -33.29 10.84 24.42
CA TYR A 93 -33.10 9.71 25.32
C TYR A 93 -33.14 8.38 24.57
N LEU A 94 -32.45 7.37 25.13
CA LEU A 94 -32.46 5.98 24.69
C LEU A 94 -33.24 5.18 25.77
N GLN A 95 -34.37 4.60 25.41
CA GLN A 95 -35.25 3.88 26.33
C GLN A 95 -35.49 2.44 25.91
N PHE A 96 -35.35 1.52 26.87
CA PHE A 96 -35.91 0.18 26.74
C PHE A 96 -37.39 0.26 27.12
N HIS A 97 -38.27 0.26 26.10
CA HIS A 97 -39.72 0.53 26.31
C HIS A 97 -40.37 -0.48 27.25
N PRO A 98 -41.07 -0.02 28.29
CA PRO A 98 -41.53 -0.87 29.40
C PRO A 98 -42.51 -1.97 29.01
N THR A 99 -43.33 -1.75 27.98
CA THR A 99 -44.39 -2.70 27.56
C THR A 99 -44.19 -3.22 26.14
N ALA A 100 -43.53 -2.48 25.26
CA ALA A 100 -43.39 -2.89 23.87
C ALA A 100 -42.22 -3.85 23.64
N GLY A 101 -41.25 -3.91 24.57
CA GLY A 101 -40.08 -4.79 24.49
C GLY A 101 -39.09 -4.41 23.39
N ASP A 102 -39.01 -3.12 23.00
CA ASP A 102 -38.05 -2.60 22.06
C ASP A 102 -37.20 -1.50 22.66
N LEU A 103 -36.02 -1.33 22.11
CA LEU A 103 -35.10 -0.25 22.42
C LEU A 103 -35.34 0.91 21.43
N ARG A 104 -35.59 2.13 21.94
CA ARG A 104 -35.92 3.32 21.14
C ARG A 104 -35.02 4.48 21.46
N LEU A 105 -34.45 5.11 20.42
CA LEU A 105 -33.81 6.41 20.51
C LEU A 105 -34.84 7.47 20.10
N VAL A 106 -35.11 8.40 20.99
CA VAL A 106 -36.12 9.47 20.82
C VAL A 106 -35.40 10.82 20.92
N ASN A 107 -35.66 11.73 19.97
CA ASN A 107 -35.12 13.08 20.03
C ASN A 107 -35.89 14.01 20.98
N GLY A 108 -35.38 15.22 21.21
CA GLY A 108 -36.01 16.18 22.11
C GLY A 108 -37.40 16.67 21.66
N SER A 109 -37.79 16.46 20.40
CA SER A 109 -39.12 16.74 19.89
C SER A 109 -40.11 15.55 20.04
N GLY A 110 -39.68 14.44 20.66
CA GLY A 110 -40.50 13.24 20.91
C GLY A 110 -40.60 12.27 19.72
N HIS A 111 -39.88 12.50 18.62
CA HIS A 111 -39.87 11.57 17.49
C HIS A 111 -38.86 10.44 17.72
N THR A 112 -39.27 9.21 17.40
CA THR A 112 -38.38 8.05 17.38
C THR A 112 -37.44 8.14 16.16
N ILE A 113 -36.15 8.27 16.41
CA ILE A 113 -35.11 8.37 15.39
C ILE A 113 -34.61 6.97 14.98
N TRP A 114 -34.55 6.07 15.96
CA TRP A 114 -34.13 4.68 15.75
C TRP A 114 -34.83 3.75 16.73
N ASN A 115 -35.04 2.50 16.34
CA ASN A 115 -35.58 1.44 17.24
C ASN A 115 -35.02 0.07 16.82
N SER A 116 -35.06 -0.90 17.76
CA SER A 116 -34.61 -2.28 17.52
C SER A 116 -35.60 -3.14 16.72
N SER A 117 -36.79 -2.64 16.41
CA SER A 117 -37.86 -3.35 15.70
C SER A 117 -38.27 -4.69 16.36
N THR A 118 -38.24 -4.76 17.70
CA THR A 118 -38.54 -5.98 18.45
C THR A 118 -39.91 -5.99 19.13
N VAL A 119 -40.80 -5.05 18.78
CA VAL A 119 -42.17 -4.96 19.26
C VAL A 119 -42.92 -6.27 19.01
N GLY A 120 -43.56 -6.81 20.03
CA GLY A 120 -44.37 -8.06 19.95
C GLY A 120 -43.54 -9.35 19.94
N LEU A 121 -42.23 -9.29 19.98
CA LEU A 121 -41.35 -10.48 20.03
C LEU A 121 -41.15 -11.05 21.47
N GLY A 122 -41.79 -10.44 22.49
CA GLY A 122 -41.74 -10.91 23.87
C GLY A 122 -40.40 -10.67 24.57
N VAL A 123 -39.70 -9.61 24.19
CA VAL A 123 -38.42 -9.22 24.83
C VAL A 123 -38.69 -8.80 26.28
N SER A 124 -37.95 -9.37 27.22
CA SER A 124 -38.11 -9.17 28.67
C SER A 124 -36.87 -8.60 29.36
N SER A 125 -35.71 -8.64 28.72
CA SER A 125 -34.45 -8.08 29.25
C SER A 125 -33.47 -7.73 28.13
N ALA A 126 -32.53 -6.88 28.47
CA ALA A 126 -31.37 -6.59 27.62
C ALA A 126 -30.08 -6.76 28.44
N SER A 127 -28.95 -7.04 27.76
CA SER A 127 -27.62 -7.09 28.40
C SER A 127 -26.56 -6.67 27.42
N LEU A 128 -25.51 -6.02 27.92
CA LEU A 128 -24.28 -5.73 27.19
C LEU A 128 -23.21 -6.71 27.68
N ASP A 129 -22.68 -7.53 26.77
CA ASP A 129 -21.68 -8.54 27.13
C ASP A 129 -20.23 -7.99 27.10
N ASP A 130 -19.27 -8.82 27.53
CA ASP A 130 -17.84 -8.47 27.59
C ASP A 130 -17.14 -8.42 26.24
N HIS A 131 -17.85 -8.71 25.14
CA HIS A 131 -17.38 -8.55 23.76
C HIS A 131 -17.92 -7.28 23.08
N GLY A 132 -18.78 -6.52 23.78
CA GLY A 132 -19.42 -5.31 23.26
C GLY A 132 -20.71 -5.57 22.49
N ASN A 133 -21.31 -6.75 22.64
CA ASN A 133 -22.58 -7.09 22.02
C ASN A 133 -23.76 -6.75 22.94
N LEU A 134 -24.65 -5.88 22.48
CA LEU A 134 -25.93 -5.61 23.13
C LEU A 134 -26.95 -6.59 22.61
N VAL A 135 -27.51 -7.39 23.52
CA VAL A 135 -28.46 -8.46 23.20
C VAL A 135 -29.80 -8.20 23.88
N LEU A 136 -30.89 -8.28 23.12
CA LEU A 136 -32.28 -8.28 23.65
C LEU A 136 -32.79 -9.71 23.74
N MET A 137 -33.28 -10.10 24.92
CA MET A 137 -33.64 -11.48 25.25
C MET A 137 -35.12 -11.67 25.56
N ARG A 138 -35.69 -12.77 25.08
CA ARG A 138 -36.99 -13.29 25.48
C ARG A 138 -36.79 -14.21 26.66
N ASN A 139 -37.60 -14.02 27.73
CA ASN A 139 -37.57 -14.82 28.94
C ASN A 139 -36.18 -14.95 29.59
N GLY A 140 -35.31 -13.97 29.39
CA GLY A 140 -33.96 -13.95 29.94
C GLY A 140 -32.96 -14.94 29.35
N THR A 141 -33.36 -15.80 28.39
CA THR A 141 -32.50 -16.90 27.89
C THR A 141 -32.38 -16.99 26.36
N SER A 142 -33.38 -16.54 25.61
CA SER A 142 -33.40 -16.65 24.14
C SER A 142 -33.11 -15.30 23.49
N PRO A 143 -32.01 -15.14 22.75
CA PRO A 143 -31.70 -13.90 22.04
C PRO A 143 -32.71 -13.67 20.90
N VAL A 144 -33.21 -12.44 20.79
CA VAL A 144 -34.18 -12.01 19.77
C VAL A 144 -33.54 -10.99 18.82
N TRP A 145 -32.66 -10.17 19.34
CA TRP A 145 -31.95 -9.13 18.59
C TRP A 145 -30.55 -8.93 19.20
N SER A 146 -29.60 -8.57 18.35
CA SER A 146 -28.21 -8.37 18.75
C SER A 146 -27.61 -7.21 17.94
N SER A 147 -26.81 -6.36 18.59
CA SER A 147 -26.06 -5.30 17.90
C SER A 147 -25.04 -5.86 16.90
N PHE A 148 -24.54 -7.08 17.13
CA PHE A 148 -23.61 -7.74 16.20
C PHE A 148 -24.28 -8.17 14.89
N ASP A 149 -25.58 -8.48 14.91
CA ASP A 149 -26.36 -8.77 13.69
C ASP A 149 -26.75 -7.49 12.91
N HIS A 150 -26.61 -6.33 13.56
CA HIS A 150 -26.94 -5.01 13.00
C HIS A 150 -25.75 -4.04 13.12
N PRO A 151 -24.62 -4.36 12.51
CA PRO A 151 -23.42 -3.51 12.57
C PRO A 151 -23.68 -2.14 11.93
N THR A 152 -22.97 -1.11 12.39
CA THR A 152 -23.01 0.24 11.81
C THR A 152 -21.84 0.46 10.84
N ASP A 153 -20.70 0.91 11.34
CA ASP A 153 -19.49 1.19 10.56
C ASP A 153 -18.30 0.32 10.99
N THR A 154 -18.46 -0.49 12.05
CA THR A 154 -17.35 -1.20 12.71
C THR A 154 -17.67 -2.68 12.90
N ILE A 155 -16.66 -3.54 12.75
CA ILE A 155 -16.65 -4.96 13.12
C ILE A 155 -15.60 -5.17 14.20
N VAL A 156 -16.01 -5.79 15.32
CA VAL A 156 -15.11 -6.14 16.42
C VAL A 156 -14.79 -7.64 16.41
N PRO A 157 -13.76 -8.11 17.14
CA PRO A 157 -13.52 -9.55 17.33
C PRO A 157 -14.77 -10.24 17.87
N TRP A 158 -14.91 -11.55 17.52
CA TRP A 158 -16.05 -12.42 17.88
C TRP A 158 -17.39 -12.10 17.17
N GLN A 159 -17.46 -10.99 16.42
CA GLN A 159 -18.60 -10.67 15.58
C GLN A 159 -18.57 -11.47 14.28
N ASN A 160 -19.64 -12.18 13.97
CA ASN A 160 -19.83 -12.90 12.71
C ASN A 160 -20.51 -12.00 11.69
N PHE A 161 -19.77 -11.54 10.68
CA PHE A 161 -20.29 -10.67 9.63
C PHE A 161 -20.65 -11.50 8.39
N SER A 162 -21.94 -11.68 8.15
CA SER A 162 -22.50 -12.49 7.08
C SER A 162 -22.72 -11.68 5.78
N THR A 163 -23.08 -12.36 4.70
CA THR A 163 -23.46 -11.74 3.43
C THR A 163 -24.70 -10.83 3.51
N ARG A 164 -25.49 -10.94 4.59
CA ARG A 164 -26.67 -10.10 4.85
C ARG A 164 -26.32 -8.79 5.54
N ASN A 165 -25.13 -8.71 6.14
CA ASN A 165 -24.68 -7.54 6.87
C ASN A 165 -23.99 -6.56 5.91
N SER A 166 -24.05 -5.27 6.23
CA SER A 166 -23.27 -4.23 5.57
C SER A 166 -22.82 -3.18 6.58
N LEU A 167 -21.55 -2.73 6.48
CA LEU A 167 -21.12 -1.50 7.16
C LEU A 167 -21.50 -0.32 6.27
N ARG A 168 -21.89 0.80 6.91
CA ARG A 168 -22.27 2.03 6.21
C ARG A 168 -21.69 3.26 6.89
N ASN A 169 -21.17 4.18 6.07
CA ASN A 169 -20.76 5.50 6.51
C ASN A 169 -20.97 6.52 5.38
N GLY A 170 -21.98 7.37 5.49
CA GLY A 170 -22.39 8.29 4.43
C GLY A 170 -22.79 7.54 3.14
N PHE A 171 -22.14 7.86 2.03
CA PHE A 171 -22.36 7.21 0.73
C PHE A 171 -21.57 5.91 0.56
N PHE A 172 -20.73 5.55 1.51
CA PHE A 172 -19.87 4.39 1.43
C PHE A 172 -20.48 3.19 2.12
N SER A 173 -20.32 2.02 1.53
CA SER A 173 -20.73 0.74 2.11
C SER A 173 -19.66 -0.33 1.89
N PHE A 174 -19.60 -1.27 2.86
CA PHE A 174 -18.75 -2.44 2.83
C PHE A 174 -19.58 -3.69 3.01
N GLY A 175 -19.31 -4.74 2.26
CA GLY A 175 -20.04 -5.99 2.33
C GLY A 175 -19.23 -7.20 1.91
N LEU A 176 -19.72 -8.38 2.32
CA LEU A 176 -19.25 -9.70 1.89
C LEU A 176 -20.22 -10.25 0.84
N LEU A 177 -19.69 -10.71 -0.30
CA LEU A 177 -20.48 -11.33 -1.37
C LEU A 177 -20.58 -12.85 -1.18
N GLU A 178 -21.58 -13.47 -1.79
CA GLU A 178 -21.86 -14.92 -1.64
C GLU A 178 -20.67 -15.81 -2.06
N TYR A 179 -19.85 -15.35 -3.02
CA TYR A 179 -18.63 -16.02 -3.46
C TYR A 179 -17.38 -15.64 -2.65
N GLY A 180 -17.54 -15.03 -1.47
CA GLY A 180 -16.47 -14.79 -0.51
C GLY A 180 -15.63 -13.55 -0.76
N ASN A 181 -15.95 -12.73 -1.75
CA ASN A 181 -15.27 -11.45 -1.97
C ASN A 181 -15.81 -10.37 -1.03
N ILE A 182 -14.91 -9.58 -0.46
CA ILE A 182 -15.23 -8.35 0.27
C ILE A 182 -15.13 -7.16 -0.68
N THR A 183 -16.07 -6.22 -0.58
CA THR A 183 -16.19 -5.09 -1.50
C THR A 183 -16.46 -3.79 -0.78
N LEU A 184 -15.85 -2.70 -1.28
CA LEU A 184 -16.22 -1.33 -0.94
C LEU A 184 -16.99 -0.73 -2.11
N LYS A 185 -18.13 -0.09 -1.80
CA LYS A 185 -19.02 0.52 -2.78
C LYS A 185 -19.31 1.97 -2.42
N TRP A 186 -19.47 2.79 -3.46
CA TRP A 186 -20.02 4.12 -3.36
C TRP A 186 -21.47 4.10 -3.83
N ASN A 187 -22.38 4.72 -3.06
CA ASN A 187 -23.82 4.79 -3.31
C ASN A 187 -24.46 3.42 -3.60
N ASP A 188 -23.96 2.35 -2.94
CA ASP A 188 -24.35 0.93 -3.09
C ASP A 188 -24.17 0.34 -4.51
N THR A 189 -23.80 1.11 -5.50
CA THR A 189 -23.72 0.71 -6.92
C THR A 189 -22.29 0.57 -7.41
N THR A 190 -21.44 1.58 -7.19
CA THR A 190 -20.09 1.63 -7.76
C THR A 190 -19.08 0.91 -6.86
N VAL A 191 -18.64 -0.29 -7.25
CA VAL A 191 -17.57 -1.03 -6.57
C VAL A 191 -16.22 -0.39 -6.92
N TYR A 192 -15.55 0.27 -5.98
CA TYR A 192 -14.24 0.89 -6.19
C TYR A 192 -13.08 0.10 -5.60
N TRP A 193 -13.37 -0.88 -4.74
CA TRP A 193 -12.36 -1.80 -4.23
C TRP A 193 -12.98 -3.18 -3.96
N SER A 194 -12.22 -4.23 -4.27
CA SER A 194 -12.64 -5.61 -4.00
C SER A 194 -11.42 -6.47 -3.68
N ARG A 195 -11.60 -7.40 -2.75
CA ARG A 195 -10.61 -8.42 -2.42
C ARG A 195 -11.32 -9.75 -2.26
N GLY A 196 -10.84 -10.78 -2.97
CA GLY A 196 -11.50 -12.07 -3.04
C GLY A 196 -10.58 -13.24 -2.75
N LEU A 197 -11.17 -14.43 -2.70
CA LEU A 197 -10.51 -15.72 -2.47
C LEU A 197 -9.81 -16.27 -3.73
N GLY A 198 -9.96 -15.63 -4.88
CA GLY A 198 -9.58 -16.17 -6.18
C GLY A 198 -10.59 -17.22 -6.67
N SER A 199 -10.57 -17.47 -7.97
CA SER A 199 -11.54 -18.34 -8.67
C SER A 199 -11.56 -19.81 -8.18
N SER A 200 -10.51 -20.27 -7.49
CA SER A 200 -10.39 -21.68 -7.06
C SER A 200 -11.18 -22.04 -5.79
N HIS A 201 -11.67 -21.08 -5.03
CA HIS A 201 -12.41 -21.31 -3.77
C HIS A 201 -13.79 -20.65 -3.76
N GLY A 202 -14.11 -19.77 -4.71
CA GLY A 202 -15.32 -18.95 -4.68
C GLY A 202 -16.57 -19.62 -5.26
N GLU A 203 -16.43 -20.68 -6.05
CA GLU A 203 -17.58 -21.28 -6.77
C GLU A 203 -18.47 -22.20 -5.92
N ASN A 204 -18.02 -22.61 -4.71
CA ASN A 204 -18.72 -23.59 -3.88
C ASN A 204 -18.94 -23.17 -2.42
N LEU A 205 -18.92 -21.85 -2.13
CA LEU A 205 -19.21 -21.40 -0.76
C LEU A 205 -20.69 -21.58 -0.43
N THR A 206 -20.96 -22.11 0.77
CA THR A 206 -22.33 -22.42 1.20
C THR A 206 -22.96 -21.32 2.07
N SER A 207 -22.15 -20.70 2.93
CA SER A 207 -22.59 -19.63 3.84
C SER A 207 -21.37 -18.85 4.36
N PRO A 208 -20.70 -18.08 3.50
CA PRO A 208 -19.48 -17.38 3.90
C PRO A 208 -19.77 -16.32 4.96
N SER A 209 -18.84 -16.20 5.89
CA SER A 209 -18.85 -15.16 6.91
C SER A 209 -17.46 -14.57 7.09
N LEU A 210 -17.37 -13.27 7.39
CA LEU A 210 -16.16 -12.55 7.67
C LEU A 210 -16.01 -12.33 9.17
N GLY A 211 -14.82 -12.51 9.69
CA GLY A 211 -14.50 -12.22 11.08
C GLY A 211 -13.09 -11.64 11.23
N LEU A 212 -12.97 -10.68 12.14
CA LEU A 212 -11.68 -10.20 12.62
C LEU A 212 -11.31 -10.96 13.88
N LEU A 213 -10.17 -11.61 13.89
CA LEU A 213 -9.68 -12.31 15.07
C LEU A 213 -8.98 -11.35 16.03
N SER A 214 -8.95 -11.67 17.32
CA SER A 214 -8.27 -10.86 18.35
C SER A 214 -6.79 -10.62 18.07
N ASN A 215 -6.13 -11.54 17.37
CA ASN A 215 -4.74 -11.40 16.93
C ASN A 215 -4.53 -10.46 15.72
N GLY A 216 -5.60 -9.88 15.16
CA GLY A 216 -5.51 -8.94 14.04
C GLY A 216 -5.59 -9.59 12.65
N THR A 217 -6.01 -10.85 12.55
CA THR A 217 -6.23 -11.51 11.26
C THR A 217 -7.68 -11.33 10.80
N LEU A 218 -7.89 -10.73 9.62
CA LEU A 218 -9.19 -10.65 8.95
C LEU A 218 -9.35 -11.88 8.04
N SER A 219 -10.38 -12.68 8.26
CA SER A 219 -10.56 -13.97 7.57
C SER A 219 -11.99 -14.20 7.12
N VAL A 220 -12.16 -14.91 6.00
CA VAL A 220 -13.42 -15.49 5.57
C VAL A 220 -13.49 -16.95 6.05
N PHE A 221 -14.62 -17.31 6.63
CA PHE A 221 -14.95 -18.65 7.12
C PHE A 221 -16.11 -19.20 6.29
N ASP A 222 -16.01 -20.44 5.89
CA ASP A 222 -17.08 -21.22 5.26
C ASP A 222 -16.84 -22.70 5.50
N ARG A 223 -17.91 -23.50 5.54
CA ARG A 223 -17.80 -24.96 5.77
C ARG A 223 -17.07 -25.70 4.65
N SER A 224 -17.04 -25.13 3.44
CA SER A 224 -16.34 -25.68 2.28
C SER A 224 -14.83 -25.37 2.28
N ILE A 225 -14.38 -24.42 3.12
CA ILE A 225 -12.96 -24.07 3.21
C ILE A 225 -12.31 -24.83 4.37
N PRO A 226 -11.29 -25.67 4.16
CA PRO A 226 -10.55 -26.29 5.26
C PRO A 226 -9.81 -25.21 6.06
N GLY A 227 -10.34 -24.90 7.24
CA GLY A 227 -9.83 -23.84 8.12
C GLY A 227 -10.45 -22.48 7.83
N ARG A 228 -9.65 -21.53 7.33
CA ARG A 228 -10.09 -20.15 7.05
C ARG A 228 -9.29 -19.55 5.88
N ALA A 229 -9.88 -18.64 5.14
CA ALA A 229 -9.21 -17.88 4.11
C ALA A 229 -8.84 -16.48 4.63
N ILE A 230 -7.55 -16.17 4.65
CA ILE A 230 -7.05 -14.93 5.21
C ILE A 230 -7.16 -13.81 4.17
N MET A 231 -7.83 -12.72 4.54
CA MET A 231 -8.03 -11.56 3.70
C MET A 231 -6.99 -10.45 3.98
N ALA A 232 -6.65 -10.25 5.25
CA ALA A 232 -5.67 -9.25 5.65
C ALA A 232 -5.07 -9.58 7.03
N TYR A 233 -3.90 -8.99 7.29
CA TYR A 233 -3.26 -8.97 8.60
C TYR A 233 -3.09 -7.53 9.06
N SER A 234 -3.32 -7.28 10.35
CA SER A 234 -2.84 -6.04 10.97
C SER A 234 -1.30 -6.10 11.07
N ASN A 235 -0.63 -4.97 10.97
CA ASN A 235 0.84 -4.94 11.07
C ASN A 235 1.38 -5.17 12.49
N ASP A 236 0.48 -5.21 13.49
CA ASP A 236 0.73 -5.64 14.88
C ASP A 236 0.13 -7.03 15.17
N HIS A 237 0.04 -7.88 14.16
CA HIS A 237 -0.48 -9.24 14.27
C HIS A 237 0.27 -10.04 15.35
N ASP A 238 -0.49 -10.70 16.22
CA ASP A 238 0.00 -11.46 17.37
C ASP A 238 0.76 -10.64 18.46
N GLU A 239 0.82 -9.30 18.36
CA GLU A 239 1.42 -8.44 19.39
C GLU A 239 0.37 -8.00 20.42
N GLY A 240 0.73 -8.02 21.71
CA GLY A 240 -0.03 -7.47 22.84
C GLY A 240 -1.39 -8.11 23.10
N SER A 241 -1.54 -8.76 24.27
CA SER A 241 -2.77 -9.43 24.69
C SER A 241 -3.91 -8.46 25.08
N ASP A 242 -3.59 -7.23 25.50
CA ASP A 242 -4.54 -6.26 26.08
C ASP A 242 -4.97 -5.17 25.09
N MET A 243 -4.93 -5.48 23.80
CA MET A 243 -5.30 -4.55 22.74
C MET A 243 -6.61 -4.99 22.07
N LEU A 244 -7.55 -4.04 21.92
CA LEU A 244 -8.69 -4.24 21.04
C LEU A 244 -8.27 -3.87 19.62
N ARG A 245 -8.47 -4.80 18.67
CA ARG A 245 -8.37 -4.56 17.23
C ARG A 245 -9.78 -4.59 16.64
N PHE A 246 -10.08 -3.67 15.74
CA PHE A 246 -11.38 -3.62 15.08
C PHE A 246 -11.24 -3.11 13.64
N LEU A 247 -12.18 -3.55 12.79
CA LEU A 247 -12.28 -3.13 11.39
C LEU A 247 -13.32 -2.02 11.28
N ARG A 248 -13.00 -0.89 10.69
CA ARG A 248 -13.90 0.26 10.52
C ARG A 248 -13.93 0.78 9.10
N LEU A 249 -15.13 1.06 8.61
CA LEU A 249 -15.37 1.87 7.43
C LEU A 249 -15.45 3.34 7.86
N ASP A 250 -14.43 4.12 7.50
CA ASP A 250 -14.36 5.52 7.86
C ASP A 250 -15.21 6.41 6.94
N ASN A 251 -15.47 7.64 7.36
CA ASN A 251 -16.25 8.63 6.58
C ASN A 251 -15.53 9.14 5.32
N ASP A 252 -14.27 8.74 5.13
CA ASP A 252 -13.49 9.00 3.92
C ASP A 252 -13.58 7.86 2.90
N GLY A 253 -14.42 6.86 3.15
CA GLY A 253 -14.65 5.72 2.28
C GLY A 253 -13.59 4.62 2.34
N ASN A 254 -12.60 4.74 3.22
CA ASN A 254 -11.58 3.71 3.36
C ASN A 254 -11.91 2.74 4.49
N LEU A 255 -11.53 1.48 4.34
CA LEU A 255 -11.68 0.45 5.35
C LEU A 255 -10.33 0.22 6.05
N ARG A 256 -10.33 0.30 7.38
CA ARG A 256 -9.08 0.23 8.17
C ARG A 256 -9.21 -0.75 9.34
N ILE A 257 -8.11 -1.47 9.64
CA ILE A 257 -7.96 -2.15 10.91
C ILE A 257 -7.23 -1.17 11.85
N TYR A 258 -7.86 -0.94 12.98
CA TYR A 258 -7.32 -0.13 14.07
C TYR A 258 -6.92 -1.02 15.25
N SER A 259 -5.95 -0.58 16.03
CA SER A 259 -5.67 -1.11 17.36
C SER A 259 -5.66 0.00 18.41
N THR A 260 -6.11 -0.34 19.62
CA THR A 260 -6.13 0.54 20.78
C THR A 260 -5.88 -0.26 22.06
N ALA A 261 -5.08 0.30 22.96
CA ALA A 261 -4.91 -0.28 24.29
C ALA A 261 -6.08 0.13 25.21
N ARG A 262 -6.39 -0.73 26.18
CA ARG A 262 -7.47 -0.48 27.14
C ARG A 262 -7.28 0.88 27.84
N GLY A 263 -8.30 1.73 27.80
CA GLY A 263 -8.30 3.05 28.45
C GLY A 263 -7.45 4.13 27.78
N SER A 264 -6.73 3.86 26.70
CA SER A 264 -5.83 4.84 26.10
C SER A 264 -6.54 5.93 25.30
N GLY A 265 -7.69 5.63 24.70
CA GLY A 265 -8.45 6.53 23.82
C GLY A 265 -7.75 6.85 22.50
N THR A 266 -6.53 6.35 22.27
CA THR A 266 -5.75 6.57 21.04
C THR A 266 -5.96 5.43 20.05
N LEU A 267 -6.15 5.80 18.75
CA LEU A 267 -6.29 4.85 17.66
C LEU A 267 -5.01 4.81 16.83
N THR A 268 -4.52 3.61 16.56
CA THR A 268 -3.41 3.38 15.62
C THR A 268 -3.92 2.59 14.43
N VAL A 269 -3.71 3.13 13.22
CA VAL A 269 -4.03 2.44 11.97
C VAL A 269 -3.03 1.30 11.77
N ARG A 270 -3.51 0.08 11.56
CA ARG A 270 -2.70 -1.13 11.38
C ARG A 270 -2.79 -1.74 10.00
N TRP A 271 -3.86 -1.47 9.29
CA TRP A 271 -4.04 -1.86 7.89
C TRP A 271 -5.06 -0.95 7.22
N VAL A 272 -4.93 -0.75 5.91
CA VAL A 272 -5.85 0.02 5.06
C VAL A 272 -6.20 -0.78 3.81
N ALA A 273 -7.45 -0.68 3.36
CA ALA A 273 -7.90 -1.36 2.14
C ALA A 273 -7.42 -0.62 0.87
N VAL A 274 -7.60 0.68 0.83
CA VAL A 274 -7.18 1.55 -0.29
C VAL A 274 -6.02 2.42 0.19
N GLU A 275 -4.82 2.09 -0.24
CA GLU A 275 -3.60 2.76 0.21
C GLU A 275 -3.50 4.21 -0.27
N ASP A 276 -3.87 4.46 -1.51
CA ASP A 276 -3.95 5.79 -2.09
C ASP A 276 -5.37 6.34 -1.90
N GLN A 277 -5.55 7.23 -0.92
CA GLN A 277 -6.85 7.81 -0.57
C GLN A 277 -7.53 8.51 -1.76
N CYS A 278 -6.76 9.09 -2.67
CA CYS A 278 -7.30 9.71 -3.89
C CYS A 278 -7.91 8.71 -4.88
N ARG A 279 -7.71 7.41 -4.68
CA ARG A 279 -8.36 6.33 -5.47
C ARG A 279 -9.70 5.87 -4.88
N VAL A 280 -10.07 6.36 -3.72
CA VAL A 280 -11.41 6.14 -3.17
C VAL A 280 -12.41 6.93 -4.02
N PHE A 281 -13.31 6.22 -4.71
CA PHE A 281 -14.32 6.85 -5.57
C PHE A 281 -15.25 7.73 -4.73
N GLY A 282 -15.44 8.96 -5.15
CA GLY A 282 -16.31 9.92 -4.46
C GLY A 282 -15.66 10.61 -3.25
N TYR A 283 -14.39 10.38 -2.93
CA TYR A 283 -13.70 11.01 -1.79
C TYR A 283 -13.75 12.55 -1.85
N CYS A 284 -13.57 13.14 -3.03
CA CYS A 284 -13.65 14.59 -3.24
C CYS A 284 -15.01 15.06 -3.81
N GLY A 285 -16.04 14.22 -3.76
CA GLY A 285 -17.36 14.57 -4.28
C GLY A 285 -17.42 14.70 -5.80
N ASP A 286 -18.58 15.17 -6.31
CA ASP A 286 -18.80 15.35 -7.75
C ASP A 286 -17.91 16.46 -8.30
N MET A 287 -17.33 16.24 -9.47
CA MET A 287 -16.38 17.15 -10.14
C MET A 287 -15.18 17.56 -9.26
N GLY A 288 -14.99 16.91 -8.11
CA GLY A 288 -13.86 17.13 -7.24
C GLY A 288 -12.60 16.44 -7.75
N ILE A 289 -11.44 17.11 -7.63
CA ILE A 289 -10.12 16.59 -7.98
C ILE A 289 -9.32 16.35 -6.70
N CYS A 290 -8.99 15.10 -6.45
CA CYS A 290 -8.13 14.71 -5.35
C CYS A 290 -6.65 14.85 -5.72
N SER A 291 -5.85 15.42 -4.85
CA SER A 291 -4.39 15.52 -4.98
C SER A 291 -3.73 15.44 -3.61
N TYR A 292 -2.41 15.45 -3.54
CA TYR A 292 -1.68 15.41 -2.29
C TYR A 292 -0.92 16.71 -2.00
N ASN A 293 -0.99 17.17 -0.75
CA ASN A 293 -0.08 18.16 -0.18
C ASN A 293 0.83 17.44 0.84
N GLY A 294 2.05 17.10 0.41
CA GLY A 294 2.90 16.17 1.17
C GLY A 294 2.27 14.78 1.26
N THR A 295 1.88 14.36 2.46
CA THR A 295 1.22 13.07 2.72
C THR A 295 -0.30 13.16 2.84
N ASN A 296 -0.86 14.37 2.90
CA ASN A 296 -2.28 14.58 3.16
C ASN A 296 -3.06 14.72 1.84
N PRO A 297 -4.14 13.95 1.63
CA PRO A 297 -5.01 14.11 0.49
C PRO A 297 -5.83 15.41 0.64
N ILE A 298 -5.91 16.18 -0.44
CA ILE A 298 -6.67 17.43 -0.51
C ILE A 298 -7.62 17.41 -1.70
N CYS A 299 -8.77 18.06 -1.54
CA CYS A 299 -9.77 18.20 -2.58
C CYS A 299 -9.78 19.62 -3.15
N GLY A 300 -9.89 19.72 -4.47
CA GLY A 300 -10.00 20.98 -5.20
C GLY A 300 -10.93 20.89 -6.40
N CYS A 301 -11.19 22.03 -7.03
CA CYS A 301 -12.00 22.09 -8.26
C CYS A 301 -11.12 21.96 -9.53
N PRO A 302 -11.67 21.51 -10.68
CA PRO A 302 -10.91 21.35 -11.91
C PRO A 302 -10.25 22.64 -12.40
N SER A 303 -10.92 23.78 -12.24
CA SER A 303 -10.44 25.10 -12.65
C SER A 303 -11.28 26.22 -12.04
N GLU A 304 -10.94 27.47 -12.35
CA GLU A 304 -11.75 28.65 -11.97
C GLU A 304 -13.12 28.72 -12.65
N ASN A 305 -13.41 27.87 -13.67
CA ASN A 305 -14.75 27.70 -14.23
C ASN A 305 -15.73 26.97 -13.28
N PHE A 306 -15.19 26.47 -12.15
CA PHE A 306 -15.92 25.74 -11.12
C PHE A 306 -15.83 26.47 -9.78
N GLU A 307 -16.76 26.18 -8.89
CA GLU A 307 -16.78 26.62 -7.49
C GLU A 307 -17.08 25.43 -6.58
N GLN A 308 -16.65 25.50 -5.32
CA GLN A 308 -16.96 24.48 -4.31
C GLN A 308 -18.44 24.49 -3.99
N VAL A 309 -19.07 23.33 -3.89
CA VAL A 309 -20.49 23.17 -3.46
C VAL A 309 -20.66 23.68 -2.01
N ASP A 310 -19.67 23.43 -1.16
CA ASP A 310 -19.60 23.93 0.21
C ASP A 310 -18.20 24.50 0.48
N PRO A 311 -18.06 25.81 0.68
CA PRO A 311 -16.75 26.43 0.96
C PRO A 311 -16.09 25.91 2.25
N ASN A 312 -16.86 25.34 3.20
CA ASN A 312 -16.36 24.82 4.46
C ASN A 312 -15.99 23.33 4.41
N ASP A 313 -16.41 22.61 3.36
CA ASP A 313 -16.12 21.20 3.19
C ASP A 313 -15.81 20.88 1.71
N SER A 314 -14.53 20.91 1.37
CA SER A 314 -14.05 20.66 0.01
C SER A 314 -14.35 19.25 -0.53
N ARG A 315 -14.71 18.30 0.35
CA ARG A 315 -15.07 16.94 -0.04
C ARG A 315 -16.49 16.83 -0.61
N LYS A 316 -17.31 17.86 -0.49
CA LYS A 316 -18.65 17.91 -1.11
C LYS A 316 -18.62 18.14 -2.63
N GLY A 317 -17.43 18.36 -3.19
CA GLY A 317 -17.21 18.48 -4.63
C GLY A 317 -17.33 19.90 -5.15
N CYS A 318 -17.45 20.00 -6.48
CA CYS A 318 -17.48 21.24 -7.22
C CYS A 318 -18.65 21.27 -8.19
N GLN A 319 -19.15 22.48 -8.46
CA GLN A 319 -20.17 22.72 -9.47
C GLN A 319 -19.67 23.72 -10.53
N ARG A 320 -20.16 23.62 -11.74
CA ARG A 320 -19.86 24.61 -12.78
C ARG A 320 -20.51 25.95 -12.45
N LYS A 321 -19.76 27.05 -12.54
CA LYS A 321 -20.30 28.41 -12.39
C LYS A 321 -21.31 28.75 -13.48
N LEU A 322 -21.13 28.21 -14.69
CA LEU A 322 -22.05 28.29 -15.82
C LEU A 322 -22.32 26.90 -16.34
N LYS A 323 -23.58 26.51 -16.49
CA LYS A 323 -23.95 25.24 -17.08
C LYS A 323 -23.60 25.24 -18.58
N THR A 324 -23.27 24.10 -19.11
CA THR A 324 -22.90 23.93 -20.54
C THR A 324 -24.03 24.30 -21.50
N GLU A 325 -25.29 24.22 -21.05
CA GLU A 325 -26.49 24.58 -21.79
C GLU A 325 -26.70 26.11 -21.86
N ASP A 326 -26.20 26.84 -20.86
CA ASP A 326 -26.40 28.30 -20.67
C ASP A 326 -25.19 29.11 -21.13
N CYS A 327 -24.26 28.53 -21.90
CA CYS A 327 -23.03 29.23 -22.32
C CYS A 327 -23.35 30.44 -23.20
N PRO A 328 -22.91 31.64 -22.85
CA PRO A 328 -23.07 32.85 -23.65
C PRO A 328 -22.22 32.85 -24.93
N GLY A 329 -21.35 31.87 -25.11
CA GLY A 329 -20.44 31.70 -26.23
C GLY A 329 -20.24 30.22 -26.59
N ASN A 330 -19.13 29.92 -27.27
CA ASN A 330 -18.82 28.55 -27.64
C ASN A 330 -18.36 27.70 -26.46
N LEU A 331 -18.69 26.39 -26.50
CA LEU A 331 -18.12 25.39 -25.63
C LEU A 331 -16.65 25.14 -25.96
N THR A 332 -15.83 24.90 -24.96
CA THR A 332 -14.43 24.52 -25.12
C THR A 332 -14.05 23.40 -24.14
N MET A 333 -12.90 22.78 -24.37
CA MET A 333 -12.36 21.73 -23.48
C MET A 333 -11.25 22.31 -22.60
N LEU A 334 -11.49 22.32 -21.30
CA LEU A 334 -10.45 22.53 -20.29
C LEU A 334 -9.47 21.36 -20.33
N VAL A 335 -8.18 21.64 -20.41
CA VAL A 335 -7.12 20.62 -20.43
C VAL A 335 -6.55 20.44 -19.04
N MET A 336 -6.47 19.22 -18.56
CA MET A 336 -5.96 18.86 -17.23
C MET A 336 -4.91 17.77 -17.40
N GLU A 337 -3.64 18.17 -17.42
CA GLU A 337 -2.50 17.24 -17.50
C GLU A 337 -2.36 16.46 -16.19
N HIS A 338 -1.83 15.25 -16.26
CA HIS A 338 -1.62 14.37 -15.10
C HIS A 338 -2.88 14.11 -14.25
N THR A 339 -4.04 14.20 -14.88
CA THR A 339 -5.34 14.02 -14.22
C THR A 339 -6.10 12.86 -14.86
N LEU A 340 -6.71 12.03 -14.01
CA LEU A 340 -7.54 10.89 -14.42
C LEU A 340 -8.89 11.00 -13.73
N PHE A 341 -10.00 10.97 -14.50
CA PHE A 341 -11.33 10.72 -13.91
C PHE A 341 -11.49 9.23 -13.62
N LEU A 342 -11.79 8.92 -12.35
CA LEU A 342 -11.89 7.54 -11.89
C LEU A 342 -13.06 6.81 -12.57
N THR A 343 -12.80 5.59 -13.02
CA THR A 343 -13.77 4.63 -13.56
C THR A 343 -13.66 3.33 -12.79
N TYR A 344 -14.78 2.73 -12.38
CA TYR A 344 -14.79 1.45 -11.70
C TYR A 344 -15.86 0.53 -12.28
N PRO A 345 -15.53 -0.78 -12.39
CA PRO A 345 -14.22 -1.38 -12.16
C PRO A 345 -13.18 -0.88 -13.17
N PRO A 346 -11.93 -0.66 -12.75
CA PRO A 346 -10.90 -0.03 -13.59
C PRO A 346 -10.51 -0.84 -14.83
N GLN A 347 -10.95 -2.09 -14.93
CA GLN A 347 -10.51 -3.04 -15.95
C GLN A 347 -11.64 -3.55 -16.88
N SER A 348 -12.89 -3.16 -16.67
CA SER A 348 -13.91 -3.54 -17.63
C SER A 348 -13.79 -2.65 -18.87
N ILE A 349 -13.08 -3.15 -19.87
CA ILE A 349 -13.03 -2.59 -21.23
C ILE A 349 -14.44 -2.59 -21.86
N PHE A 350 -15.40 -3.32 -21.26
CA PHE A 350 -16.76 -3.50 -21.78
C PHE A 350 -17.78 -2.99 -20.75
N ALA A 351 -18.49 -1.94 -21.15
CA ALA A 351 -19.77 -1.47 -20.60
C ALA A 351 -19.81 -1.27 -19.08
N VAL A 352 -19.16 -0.21 -18.61
CA VAL A 352 -19.62 0.46 -17.40
C VAL A 352 -20.74 1.42 -17.84
N GLU A 353 -21.95 1.30 -17.29
CA GLU A 353 -22.97 2.34 -17.45
C GLU A 353 -22.34 3.70 -17.16
N GLY A 354 -22.26 4.58 -18.15
CA GLY A 354 -21.72 5.91 -18.01
C GLY A 354 -20.30 6.14 -18.55
N SER A 355 -19.61 5.18 -19.15
CA SER A 355 -18.36 5.45 -19.87
C SER A 355 -18.21 4.61 -21.13
N GLU A 356 -17.84 5.24 -22.23
CA GLU A 356 -17.49 4.59 -23.50
C GLU A 356 -15.97 4.66 -23.69
N VAL A 357 -15.36 3.55 -24.11
CA VAL A 357 -13.91 3.45 -24.35
C VAL A 357 -13.67 3.34 -25.86
N PHE A 358 -12.83 4.22 -26.37
CA PHE A 358 -12.47 4.27 -27.79
C PHE A 358 -10.94 4.27 -27.95
N PHE A 359 -10.47 3.66 -29.04
CA PHE A 359 -9.10 3.74 -29.49
C PHE A 359 -8.96 4.87 -30.50
N VAL A 360 -8.41 6.02 -30.10
CA VAL A 360 -8.26 7.19 -30.99
C VAL A 360 -6.92 7.90 -30.73
N ALA A 361 -6.48 8.68 -31.72
CA ALA A 361 -5.32 9.55 -31.53
C ALA A 361 -5.61 10.59 -30.42
N ILE A 362 -4.55 11.03 -29.71
CA ILE A 362 -4.64 11.95 -28.58
C ILE A 362 -5.45 13.22 -28.91
N SER A 363 -5.20 13.82 -30.09
CA SER A 363 -5.95 15.00 -30.57
C SER A 363 -7.44 14.73 -30.84
N SER A 364 -7.76 13.50 -31.25
CA SER A 364 -9.13 13.10 -31.56
C SER A 364 -9.97 12.88 -30.32
N CYS A 365 -9.38 12.44 -29.18
CA CYS A 365 -10.10 12.26 -27.92
C CYS A 365 -10.74 13.59 -27.43
N LYS A 366 -9.97 14.69 -27.48
CA LYS A 366 -10.44 16.04 -27.14
C LYS A 366 -11.54 16.53 -28.08
N SER A 367 -11.30 16.50 -29.40
CA SER A 367 -12.23 17.04 -30.41
C SER A 367 -13.52 16.25 -30.50
N SER A 368 -13.45 14.93 -30.42
CA SER A 368 -14.63 14.06 -30.47
C SER A 368 -15.54 14.25 -29.26
N CYS A 369 -14.97 14.41 -28.03
CA CYS A 369 -15.77 14.71 -26.86
C CYS A 369 -16.42 16.11 -26.95
N LEU A 370 -15.72 17.13 -27.49
CA LEU A 370 -16.28 18.46 -27.65
C LEU A 370 -17.53 18.48 -28.53
N VAL A 371 -17.50 17.72 -29.62
CA VAL A 371 -18.63 17.67 -30.61
C VAL A 371 -19.74 16.73 -30.12
N ASN A 372 -19.45 15.70 -29.38
CA ASN A 372 -20.44 14.74 -28.90
C ASN A 372 -21.26 15.36 -27.75
N SER A 373 -22.57 15.48 -27.92
CA SER A 373 -23.51 16.08 -26.95
C SER A 373 -23.61 15.27 -25.65
N ILE A 374 -23.36 13.96 -25.70
CA ILE A 374 -23.45 13.04 -24.55
C ILE A 374 -22.13 13.04 -23.75
N CYS A 375 -21.00 13.50 -24.30
CA CYS A 375 -19.73 13.52 -23.61
C CYS A 375 -19.56 14.80 -22.80
N ASP A 376 -19.32 14.69 -21.51
CA ASP A 376 -19.10 15.79 -20.57
C ASP A 376 -17.62 15.98 -20.21
N ALA A 377 -16.87 14.87 -20.19
CA ALA A 377 -15.43 14.86 -20.04
C ALA A 377 -14.81 13.68 -20.78
N SER A 378 -13.51 13.74 -21.06
CA SER A 378 -12.76 12.60 -21.58
C SER A 378 -11.38 12.53 -20.96
N THR A 379 -10.85 11.32 -20.81
CA THR A 379 -9.48 11.09 -20.36
C THR A 379 -8.76 10.23 -21.40
N ILE A 380 -7.56 10.64 -21.79
CA ILE A 380 -6.67 9.83 -22.63
C ILE A 380 -5.44 9.41 -21.81
N LEU A 381 -5.05 8.15 -21.99
CA LEU A 381 -3.82 7.63 -21.40
C LEU A 381 -2.67 7.83 -22.39
N SER A 382 -1.57 8.44 -21.91
CA SER A 382 -0.32 8.62 -22.67
C SER A 382 0.66 7.46 -22.39
N ASP A 383 0.16 6.28 -22.05
CA ASP A 383 0.91 5.06 -21.77
C ASP A 383 1.25 4.23 -23.03
N GLY A 384 0.95 4.76 -24.22
CA GLY A 384 1.14 4.11 -25.51
C GLY A 384 -0.06 3.26 -25.96
N THR A 385 -1.11 3.08 -25.15
CA THR A 385 -2.33 2.35 -25.54
C THR A 385 -3.24 3.16 -26.45
N GLY A 386 -3.23 4.50 -26.34
CA GLY A 386 -4.12 5.40 -27.06
C GLY A 386 -5.59 5.30 -26.62
N ASN A 387 -5.86 4.73 -25.43
CA ASN A 387 -7.20 4.57 -24.89
C ASN A 387 -7.78 5.94 -24.52
N CYS A 388 -8.94 6.24 -25.06
CA CYS A 388 -9.74 7.41 -24.73
C CYS A 388 -11.02 6.98 -24.02
N TYR A 389 -11.21 7.48 -22.82
CA TYR A 389 -12.37 7.20 -21.97
C TYR A 389 -13.31 8.40 -21.98
N TYR A 390 -14.52 8.24 -22.54
CA TYR A 390 -15.55 9.26 -22.45
C TYR A 390 -16.34 9.11 -21.16
N LYS A 391 -16.70 10.26 -20.59
CA LYS A 391 -17.60 10.36 -19.45
C LYS A 391 -18.89 11.04 -19.88
N ILE A 392 -20.00 10.36 -19.63
CA ILE A 392 -21.33 10.92 -19.81
C ILE A 392 -21.71 11.75 -18.57
N PRO A 393 -22.70 12.67 -18.69
CA PRO A 393 -23.18 13.43 -17.53
C PRO A 393 -23.59 12.53 -16.38
N GLY A 394 -23.09 12.83 -15.20
CA GLY A 394 -23.33 12.05 -13.98
C GLY A 394 -22.24 12.37 -12.94
N PHE A 395 -22.16 11.55 -11.90
CA PHE A 395 -21.15 11.74 -10.85
C PHE A 395 -19.74 11.44 -11.37
N MET A 396 -18.87 12.42 -11.30
CA MET A 396 -17.47 12.32 -11.75
C MET A 396 -16.53 12.78 -10.64
N THR A 397 -15.51 12.00 -10.37
CA THR A 397 -14.44 12.35 -9.41
C THR A 397 -13.08 12.12 -10.06
N GLY A 398 -12.17 13.04 -9.86
CA GLY A 398 -10.86 13.03 -10.49
C GLY A 398 -9.71 12.83 -9.49
N TYR A 399 -8.60 12.36 -10.03
CA TYR A 399 -7.35 12.17 -9.32
C TYR A 399 -6.20 12.83 -10.10
N TYR A 400 -5.48 13.73 -9.45
CA TYR A 400 -4.28 14.38 -9.98
C TYR A 400 -3.03 13.82 -9.30
N ASN A 401 -2.07 13.38 -10.10
CA ASN A 401 -0.73 13.03 -9.63
C ASN A 401 0.28 13.32 -10.76
N PRO A 402 1.36 14.07 -10.52
CA PRO A 402 2.37 14.38 -11.54
C PRO A 402 2.97 13.16 -12.26
N ALA A 403 2.88 11.97 -11.66
CA ALA A 403 3.35 10.72 -12.25
C ALA A 403 2.32 10.03 -13.16
N LEU A 404 1.08 10.52 -13.26
CA LEU A 404 0.07 9.92 -14.12
C LEU A 404 0.33 10.24 -15.59
N PRO A 405 0.47 9.23 -16.46
CA PRO A 405 0.58 9.41 -17.90
C PRO A 405 -0.83 9.59 -18.51
N SER A 406 -1.57 10.60 -18.05
CA SER A 406 -2.94 10.85 -18.49
C SER A 406 -3.19 12.35 -18.67
N THR A 407 -4.08 12.67 -19.63
CA THR A 407 -4.63 14.01 -19.81
C THR A 407 -6.13 13.91 -19.84
N SER A 408 -6.80 14.66 -18.97
CA SER A 408 -8.25 14.77 -18.96
C SER A 408 -8.72 16.08 -19.59
N TYR A 409 -9.85 16.01 -20.23
CA TYR A 409 -10.52 17.15 -20.87
C TYR A 409 -11.92 17.26 -20.31
N VAL A 410 -12.32 18.48 -19.88
CA VAL A 410 -13.66 18.73 -19.33
C VAL A 410 -14.33 19.84 -20.14
N LYS A 411 -15.58 19.63 -20.52
CA LYS A 411 -16.37 20.59 -21.26
C LYS A 411 -16.73 21.79 -20.37
N VAL A 412 -16.38 23.00 -20.81
CA VAL A 412 -16.67 24.27 -20.09
C VAL A 412 -17.09 25.36 -21.08
N CYS A 413 -17.72 26.41 -20.58
CA CYS A 413 -17.95 27.63 -21.35
C CYS A 413 -16.63 28.36 -21.60
N SER A 414 -16.46 28.91 -22.84
CA SER A 414 -15.26 29.71 -23.18
C SER A 414 -15.27 31.06 -22.43
N PRO A 415 -14.09 31.52 -21.91
CA PRO A 415 -12.78 30.90 -21.97
C PRO A 415 -12.57 29.81 -20.90
N ALA A 416 -11.82 28.77 -21.23
CA ALA A 416 -11.32 27.81 -20.23
C ALA A 416 -10.22 28.48 -19.42
N VAL A 417 -10.43 28.65 -18.11
CA VAL A 417 -9.45 29.25 -17.18
C VAL A 417 -8.80 28.13 -16.40
N GLN A 418 -7.50 27.91 -16.63
CA GLN A 418 -6.74 26.88 -15.92
C GLN A 418 -6.39 27.36 -14.48
N ASN A 419 -6.40 26.43 -13.53
CA ASN A 419 -5.82 26.71 -12.22
C ASN A 419 -4.29 26.86 -12.35
N PRO A 420 -3.66 27.84 -11.67
CA PRO A 420 -2.21 27.90 -11.57
C PRO A 420 -1.67 26.63 -10.90
N LEU A 421 -0.71 25.96 -11.53
CA LEU A 421 0.00 24.80 -11.01
C LEU A 421 0.94 25.20 -9.87
N PRO A 422 1.17 24.35 -8.86
CA PRO A 422 0.27 23.43 -8.17
C PRO A 422 -0.46 24.13 -7.02
N TYR A 423 -1.54 23.57 -6.51
CA TYR A 423 -2.36 24.03 -5.39
C TYR A 423 -1.53 24.31 -4.12
N VAL A 424 -0.82 25.41 -4.10
CA VAL A 424 -0.35 26.05 -2.86
C VAL A 424 -1.39 27.10 -2.50
N GLN A 425 -2.37 26.72 -1.70
CA GLN A 425 -3.16 27.72 -1.00
C GLN A 425 -2.18 28.58 -0.20
N LYS A 426 -1.97 29.82 -0.65
CA LYS A 426 -1.43 30.86 0.22
C LYS A 426 -2.36 30.95 1.41
N ALA A 427 -1.91 30.48 2.56
CA ALA A 427 -2.58 30.76 3.82
C ALA A 427 -2.77 32.26 3.89
N VAL A 428 -4.01 32.72 3.84
CA VAL A 428 -4.39 34.12 4.08
C VAL A 428 -4.07 34.34 5.55
N ARG A 429 -2.91 34.92 5.83
CA ARG A 429 -2.60 35.51 7.11
C ARG A 429 -3.52 36.70 7.27
N GLN A 430 -4.57 36.57 8.06
CA GLN A 430 -5.24 37.69 8.68
C GLN A 430 -4.19 38.44 9.52
N GLY A 431 -3.76 39.57 9.00
CA GLY A 431 -2.86 40.45 9.65
C GLY A 431 -3.60 41.24 10.75
N ASP A 432 -3.36 40.87 11.99
CA ASP A 432 -3.64 41.76 13.12
C ASP A 432 -2.46 42.70 13.27
N GLY A 433 -2.69 43.96 12.87
CA GLY A 433 -1.70 45.03 12.95
C GLY A 433 -1.46 45.48 14.37
N ARG A 434 -0.27 45.19 14.90
CA ARG A 434 0.39 45.99 15.91
C ARG A 434 1.82 46.27 15.47
N GLY A 435 2.02 47.49 14.96
CA GLY A 435 3.30 48.02 14.57
C GLY A 435 4.23 48.15 15.76
N MET A 436 5.19 47.20 15.88
CA MET A 436 6.40 47.46 16.68
C MET A 436 7.40 48.21 15.83
N HIS A 437 7.93 49.31 16.42
CA HIS A 437 8.82 50.25 15.76
C HIS A 437 10.02 49.53 15.10
N ALA A 438 10.20 49.74 13.78
CA ALA A 438 11.26 49.12 12.97
C ALA A 438 12.71 49.32 13.49
N ARG A 439 12.91 50.31 14.36
CA ARG A 439 14.22 50.62 14.99
C ARG A 439 14.58 49.63 16.10
N ALA A 440 13.60 49.07 16.83
CA ALA A 440 13.85 48.06 17.88
C ALA A 440 14.20 46.70 17.29
N VAL A 441 13.54 46.32 16.16
CA VAL A 441 13.83 45.09 15.45
C VAL A 441 15.21 45.11 14.81
N ALA A 442 15.61 46.25 14.21
CA ALA A 442 16.95 46.39 13.63
C ALA A 442 18.08 46.26 14.67
N ALA A 443 17.88 46.81 15.88
CA ALA A 443 18.87 46.70 16.95
C ALA A 443 19.02 45.25 17.49
N VAL A 444 17.92 44.50 17.61
CA VAL A 444 17.96 43.09 18.07
C VAL A 444 18.56 42.21 17.00
N VAL A 445 18.29 42.42 15.71
CA VAL A 445 18.87 41.66 14.60
C VAL A 445 20.38 41.92 14.46
N LEU A 446 20.81 43.19 14.58
CA LEU A 446 22.25 43.53 14.54
C LEU A 446 23.01 42.92 15.74
N GLY A 447 22.43 42.96 16.95
CA GLY A 447 23.04 42.39 18.17
C GLY A 447 23.15 40.84 18.06
N SER A 448 22.11 40.19 17.54
CA SER A 448 22.11 38.72 17.36
C SER A 448 23.10 38.26 16.26
N VAL A 449 23.22 39.01 15.16
CA VAL A 449 24.19 38.70 14.09
C VAL A 449 25.65 38.88 14.59
N LEU A 450 25.94 39.94 15.32
CA LEU A 450 27.27 40.14 15.89
C LEU A 450 27.63 39.10 16.95
N GLY A 451 26.66 38.73 17.80
CA GLY A 451 26.83 37.64 18.78
C GLY A 451 27.10 36.28 18.10
N TRP A 452 26.37 36.01 17.03
CA TRP A 452 26.54 34.77 16.24
C TRP A 452 27.90 34.73 15.52
N LEU A 453 28.33 35.83 14.93
CA LEU A 453 29.64 35.96 14.29
C LEU A 453 30.81 35.79 15.28
N ALA A 454 30.68 36.35 16.49
CA ALA A 454 31.66 36.17 17.55
C ALA A 454 31.73 34.69 18.02
N LEU A 455 30.59 34.02 18.14
CA LEU A 455 30.48 32.61 18.51
C LEU A 455 31.06 31.67 17.41
N VAL A 456 30.77 31.97 16.17
CA VAL A 456 31.34 31.24 15.00
C VAL A 456 32.87 31.46 14.93
N HIS A 457 33.35 32.67 15.17
CA HIS A 457 34.77 32.99 15.17
C HIS A 457 35.52 32.29 16.31
N THR A 458 34.97 32.26 17.54
CA THR A 458 35.56 31.52 18.69
C THR A 458 35.53 30.02 18.47
N LEU A 459 34.45 29.45 17.92
CA LEU A 459 34.36 28.03 17.55
C LEU A 459 35.33 27.69 16.41
N TRP A 460 35.47 28.55 15.39
CA TRP A 460 36.44 28.37 14.30
C TRP A 460 37.88 28.45 14.79
N TRP A 461 38.21 29.38 15.70
CA TRP A 461 39.53 29.52 16.35
C TRP A 461 39.83 28.29 17.24
N TRP A 462 38.88 27.82 18.02
CA TRP A 462 38.99 26.61 18.84
C TRP A 462 39.14 25.36 17.95
N TRP A 463 38.40 25.27 16.85
CA TRP A 463 38.47 24.17 15.87
C TRP A 463 39.79 24.19 15.06
N SER A 464 40.29 25.36 14.70
CA SER A 464 41.55 25.52 13.98
C SER A 464 42.78 25.25 14.88
N SER A 465 42.72 25.58 16.19
CA SER A 465 43.80 25.31 17.14
C SER A 465 43.90 23.84 17.57
N THR A 466 42.84 23.04 17.39
CA THR A 466 42.85 21.59 17.70
C THR A 466 43.29 20.71 16.49
N LYS A 467 43.54 21.26 15.31
CA LYS A 467 43.92 20.50 14.11
C LYS A 467 45.44 20.44 13.79
N PHE A 468 46.33 20.75 14.71
CA PHE A 468 47.76 20.45 14.55
C PHE A 468 48.20 19.32 15.52
N GLY A 469 47.89 18.08 15.14
CA GLY A 469 48.35 16.90 15.88
C GLY A 469 47.88 15.61 15.23
N ARG A 470 48.64 15.13 14.25
CA ARG A 470 48.74 13.74 13.79
C ARG A 470 47.71 12.75 14.29
N LEU A 471 46.89 12.22 13.34
CA LEU A 471 46.53 10.79 13.35
C LEU A 471 46.06 10.39 11.93
N SER A 472 47.03 10.30 11.02
CA SER A 472 46.87 9.54 9.79
C SER A 472 47.27 8.10 10.10
N GLY A 473 46.38 7.11 9.99
CA GLY A 473 46.77 5.71 9.99
C GLY A 473 45.90 4.72 10.72
N LYS A 474 44.96 5.16 11.60
CA LYS A 474 44.10 4.21 12.34
C LYS A 474 42.61 4.22 11.96
N HIS A 475 42.13 5.25 11.22
CA HIS A 475 40.73 5.27 10.76
C HIS A 475 40.46 4.38 9.55
N ALA A 476 41.45 4.12 8.70
CA ALA A 476 41.30 3.25 7.52
C ALA A 476 41.04 1.78 7.88
N LEU A 477 41.49 1.31 9.03
CA LEU A 477 41.30 -0.07 9.47
C LEU A 477 39.98 -0.29 10.24
N LEU A 478 39.41 0.76 10.85
CA LEU A 478 38.12 0.70 11.53
C LEU A 478 36.94 0.90 10.56
N GLU A 479 37.13 1.62 9.47
CA GLU A 479 36.12 1.81 8.39
C GLU A 479 35.89 0.52 7.57
N TYR A 480 36.93 -0.35 7.49
CA TYR A 480 36.80 -1.68 6.88
C TYR A 480 35.99 -2.68 7.73
N ALA A 481 35.78 -2.40 8.98
CA ALA A 481 35.01 -3.25 9.92
C ALA A 481 33.53 -2.83 10.03
N SER A 482 33.17 -1.64 9.54
CA SER A 482 31.76 -1.21 9.43
C SER A 482 31.26 -1.51 8.02
N CYS A 483 30.32 -2.43 7.88
CA CYS A 483 29.71 -2.86 6.62
C CYS A 483 28.91 -1.78 5.87
N ALA A 484 29.07 -0.49 6.15
CA ALA A 484 28.39 0.61 5.50
C ALA A 484 29.08 1.03 4.19
N PRO A 485 28.34 1.34 3.11
CA PRO A 485 28.93 1.79 1.84
C PRO A 485 29.65 3.13 1.98
N THR A 486 30.83 3.24 1.38
CA THR A 486 31.70 4.44 1.46
C THR A 486 31.15 5.56 0.59
N GLN A 487 31.08 6.78 1.10
CA GLN A 487 30.77 7.94 0.27
C GLN A 487 32.03 8.46 -0.43
N PHE A 488 32.05 8.41 -1.76
CA PHE A 488 33.12 8.92 -2.62
C PHE A 488 32.80 10.32 -3.14
N SER A 489 33.85 11.12 -3.36
CA SER A 489 33.71 12.36 -4.15
C SER A 489 33.63 12.04 -5.65
N TYR A 490 33.00 12.93 -6.43
CA TYR A 490 32.96 12.80 -7.90
C TYR A 490 34.38 12.71 -8.52
N ARG A 491 35.31 13.53 -8.00
CA ARG A 491 36.71 13.52 -8.46
C ARG A 491 37.44 12.19 -8.21
N GLU A 492 37.15 11.53 -7.12
CA GLU A 492 37.73 10.20 -6.82
C GLU A 492 37.22 9.15 -7.81
N LEU A 493 35.91 9.07 -8.05
CA LEU A 493 35.35 8.12 -9.01
C LEU A 493 35.72 8.49 -10.46
N GLN A 494 35.85 9.76 -10.80
CA GLN A 494 36.35 10.20 -12.10
C GLN A 494 37.81 9.78 -12.34
N ARG A 495 38.68 9.90 -11.31
CA ARG A 495 40.08 9.41 -11.41
C ARG A 495 40.14 7.90 -11.50
N SER A 496 39.40 7.17 -10.65
CA SER A 496 39.41 5.72 -10.66
C SER A 496 38.90 5.13 -11.98
N THR A 497 37.99 5.79 -12.69
CA THR A 497 37.50 5.38 -14.01
C THR A 497 38.29 6.01 -15.17
N LYS A 498 39.40 6.70 -14.89
CA LYS A 498 40.21 7.44 -15.90
C LYS A 498 39.35 8.39 -16.75
N GLY A 499 38.44 9.11 -16.13
CA GLY A 499 37.47 9.98 -16.82
C GLY A 499 36.37 9.25 -17.57
N PHE A 500 35.96 8.07 -17.08
CA PHE A 500 34.89 7.22 -17.66
C PHE A 500 35.23 6.73 -19.09
N THR A 501 36.46 6.25 -19.28
CA THR A 501 36.95 5.80 -20.61
C THR A 501 36.56 4.33 -20.89
N GLU A 502 36.70 3.42 -19.94
CA GLU A 502 36.42 1.99 -20.13
C GLU A 502 34.97 1.67 -19.83
N LYS A 503 34.11 1.73 -20.86
CA LYS A 503 32.67 1.43 -20.72
C LYS A 503 32.44 -0.08 -20.72
N LEU A 504 31.80 -0.61 -19.68
CA LEU A 504 31.42 -2.00 -19.52
C LEU A 504 30.05 -2.30 -20.14
N GLY A 505 29.12 -1.33 -20.06
CA GLY A 505 27.78 -1.46 -20.58
C GLY A 505 26.97 -0.19 -20.42
N SER A 506 25.78 -0.16 -21.02
CA SER A 506 24.79 0.91 -20.85
C SER A 506 23.38 0.35 -20.92
N GLY A 507 22.44 0.96 -20.18
CA GLY A 507 21.04 0.59 -20.17
C GLY A 507 20.18 1.81 -19.84
N GLY A 508 18.88 1.64 -19.69
CA GLY A 508 17.91 2.71 -19.42
C GLY A 508 18.17 3.53 -18.15
N PHE A 509 19.05 3.05 -17.26
CA PHE A 509 19.39 3.71 -15.98
C PHE A 509 20.80 4.34 -16.00
N GLY A 510 21.48 4.43 -17.14
CA GLY A 510 22.80 5.03 -17.28
C GLY A 510 23.87 4.08 -17.81
N ALA A 511 25.14 4.50 -17.69
CA ALA A 511 26.30 3.78 -18.20
C ALA A 511 27.19 3.27 -17.06
N VAL A 512 27.78 2.07 -17.23
CA VAL A 512 28.68 1.41 -16.27
C VAL A 512 30.11 1.44 -16.82
N TYR A 513 31.05 1.80 -15.96
CA TYR A 513 32.47 1.94 -16.31
C TYR A 513 33.35 1.15 -15.36
N ARG A 514 34.45 0.59 -15.88
CA ARG A 514 35.46 -0.04 -15.04
C ARG A 514 36.31 1.03 -14.36
N GLY A 515 36.56 0.82 -13.07
CA GLY A 515 37.42 1.70 -12.28
C GLY A 515 38.36 0.92 -11.36
N THR A 516 39.42 1.59 -10.90
CA THR A 516 40.34 1.07 -9.89
C THR A 516 40.49 2.12 -8.81
N LEU A 517 40.03 1.78 -7.58
CA LEU A 517 40.13 2.66 -6.42
C LEU A 517 41.60 2.85 -5.99
N ALA A 518 41.88 3.87 -5.16
CA ALA A 518 43.23 4.18 -4.69
C ALA A 518 43.90 3.03 -3.89
N ASN A 519 43.09 2.13 -3.29
CA ASN A 519 43.55 0.93 -2.59
C ASN A 519 43.80 -0.28 -3.51
N GLY A 520 43.68 -0.11 -4.84
CA GLY A 520 43.86 -1.16 -5.84
C GLY A 520 42.62 -2.00 -6.12
N THR A 521 41.49 -1.79 -5.41
CA THR A 521 40.26 -2.55 -5.62
C THR A 521 39.65 -2.19 -6.98
N VAL A 522 39.38 -3.20 -7.81
CA VAL A 522 38.66 -3.01 -9.10
C VAL A 522 37.17 -2.91 -8.83
N VAL A 523 36.51 -1.92 -9.43
CA VAL A 523 35.09 -1.60 -9.24
C VAL A 523 34.37 -1.40 -10.56
N ALA A 524 33.06 -1.62 -10.56
CA ALA A 524 32.15 -1.21 -11.64
C ALA A 524 31.39 0.05 -11.18
N VAL A 525 31.60 1.18 -11.85
CA VAL A 525 31.01 2.46 -11.50
C VAL A 525 29.85 2.75 -12.45
N LYS A 526 28.63 2.68 -11.94
CA LYS A 526 27.39 3.05 -12.66
C LYS A 526 27.16 4.55 -12.50
N ARG A 527 27.18 5.27 -13.62
CA ARG A 527 26.85 6.70 -13.69
C ARG A 527 25.41 6.82 -14.16
N LEU A 528 24.55 7.31 -13.28
CA LEU A 528 23.15 7.58 -13.61
C LEU A 528 23.08 8.87 -14.45
N GLU A 529 22.27 8.87 -15.51
CA GLU A 529 22.05 10.07 -16.32
C GLU A 529 21.20 11.09 -15.54
N GLU A 530 21.29 12.38 -15.92
CA GLU A 530 20.56 13.46 -15.27
C GLU A 530 19.05 13.15 -15.30
N MET A 531 18.52 12.74 -14.16
CA MET A 531 17.09 12.49 -13.98
C MET A 531 16.49 13.62 -13.15
N GLU A 532 15.25 13.97 -13.48
CA GLU A 532 14.38 14.84 -12.69
C GLU A 532 14.19 14.30 -11.25
N GLN A 533 13.47 15.00 -10.38
CA GLN A 533 13.28 14.72 -8.93
C GLN A 533 13.00 13.23 -8.60
N GLN A 534 12.46 12.47 -9.53
CA GLN A 534 12.17 11.04 -9.40
C GLN A 534 13.45 10.18 -9.32
N GLY A 535 14.49 10.54 -10.07
CA GLY A 535 15.77 9.84 -10.05
C GLY A 535 16.55 10.02 -8.74
N GLU A 536 16.43 11.17 -8.08
CA GLU A 536 17.04 11.42 -6.77
C GLU A 536 16.46 10.50 -5.69
N ARG A 537 15.13 10.36 -5.65
CA ARG A 537 14.45 9.47 -4.71
C ARG A 537 14.84 8.00 -4.95
N GLN A 538 14.94 7.61 -6.21
CA GLN A 538 15.32 6.26 -6.62
C GLN A 538 16.78 5.95 -6.23
N PHE A 539 17.69 6.89 -6.46
CA PHE A 539 19.08 6.77 -6.04
C PHE A 539 19.23 6.60 -4.52
N ARG A 540 18.53 7.44 -3.74
CA ARG A 540 18.57 7.35 -2.27
C ARG A 540 18.00 6.03 -1.76
N MET A 541 16.92 5.53 -2.37
CA MET A 541 16.37 4.21 -2.05
C MET A 541 17.37 3.08 -2.36
N GLN A 542 18.01 3.12 -3.52
CA GLN A 542 19.03 2.13 -3.89
C GLN A 542 20.17 2.11 -2.87
N VAL A 543 20.71 3.27 -2.50
CA VAL A 543 21.81 3.35 -1.51
C VAL A 543 21.35 2.82 -0.15
N ALA A 544 20.14 3.15 0.30
CA ALA A 544 19.61 2.70 1.59
C ALA A 544 19.37 1.18 1.62
N THR A 545 18.77 0.63 0.56
CA THR A 545 18.41 -0.80 0.48
C THR A 545 19.65 -1.68 0.25
N ILE A 546 20.48 -1.32 -0.74
CA ILE A 546 21.64 -2.16 -1.11
C ILE A 546 22.81 -1.97 -0.15
N GLY A 547 22.95 -0.76 0.42
CA GLY A 547 24.05 -0.44 1.34
C GLY A 547 24.05 -1.27 2.63
N SER A 548 22.90 -1.85 3.00
CA SER A 548 22.74 -2.73 4.15
C SER A 548 22.69 -4.23 3.80
N THR A 549 22.73 -4.60 2.48
CA THR A 549 22.60 -5.99 2.05
C THR A 549 23.96 -6.64 1.80
N HIS A 550 24.22 -7.78 2.46
CA HIS A 550 25.44 -8.57 2.29
C HIS A 550 25.08 -10.05 2.11
N HIS A 551 25.15 -10.54 0.89
CA HIS A 551 24.90 -11.95 0.59
C HIS A 551 25.81 -12.43 -0.55
N LEU A 552 26.24 -13.70 -0.51
CA LEU A 552 27.13 -14.30 -1.51
C LEU A 552 26.60 -14.14 -2.95
N ASN A 553 25.28 -14.28 -3.12
CA ASN A 553 24.63 -14.24 -4.43
C ASN A 553 23.99 -12.86 -4.76
N LEU A 554 24.44 -11.78 -4.12
CA LEU A 554 24.07 -10.40 -4.47
C LEU A 554 25.31 -9.58 -4.76
N VAL A 555 25.23 -8.68 -5.74
CA VAL A 555 26.34 -7.76 -6.06
C VAL A 555 26.45 -6.70 -4.97
N ARG A 556 27.62 -6.61 -4.35
CA ARG A 556 27.86 -5.70 -3.23
C ARG A 556 28.08 -4.27 -3.70
N LEU A 557 27.41 -3.32 -3.05
CA LEU A 557 27.69 -1.91 -3.16
C LEU A 557 28.91 -1.54 -2.30
N ILE A 558 30.00 -1.09 -2.91
CA ILE A 558 31.20 -0.64 -2.22
C ILE A 558 31.03 0.80 -1.75
N GLY A 559 30.40 1.64 -2.55
CA GLY A 559 30.12 3.01 -2.18
C GLY A 559 29.37 3.80 -3.23
N PHE A 560 29.16 5.08 -2.98
CA PHE A 560 28.34 5.95 -3.83
C PHE A 560 28.87 7.38 -3.84
N CYS A 561 28.45 8.18 -4.86
CA CYS A 561 28.68 9.62 -4.93
C CYS A 561 27.33 10.35 -5.14
N CYS A 562 27.10 11.41 -4.35
CA CYS A 562 25.92 12.28 -4.43
C CYS A 562 26.30 13.78 -4.45
N GLU A 563 27.43 14.14 -5.09
CA GLU A 563 27.87 15.53 -5.17
C GLU A 563 27.14 16.31 -6.29
N GLY A 564 26.54 17.45 -5.94
CA GLY A 564 25.80 18.29 -6.88
C GLY A 564 24.77 17.50 -7.67
N ARG A 565 24.88 17.53 -9.01
CA ARG A 565 24.02 16.77 -9.93
C ARG A 565 24.52 15.35 -10.23
N HIS A 566 25.68 14.95 -9.70
CA HIS A 566 26.30 13.67 -10.01
C HIS A 566 25.76 12.57 -9.09
N ARG A 567 25.30 11.47 -9.68
CA ARG A 567 24.81 10.27 -8.99
C ARG A 567 25.55 9.06 -9.55
N LEU A 568 26.44 8.49 -8.72
CA LEU A 568 27.25 7.34 -9.10
C LEU A 568 27.17 6.27 -8.01
N LEU A 569 27.16 5.01 -8.45
CA LEU A 569 27.19 3.84 -7.60
C LEU A 569 28.41 3.00 -7.95
N ALA A 570 29.24 2.67 -6.97
CA ALA A 570 30.44 1.85 -7.14
C ALA A 570 30.18 0.45 -6.57
N TYR A 571 30.16 -0.54 -7.46
CA TYR A 571 29.92 -1.95 -7.13
C TYR A 571 31.22 -2.77 -7.23
N GLU A 572 31.23 -3.96 -6.62
CA GLU A 572 32.26 -4.95 -6.89
C GLU A 572 32.28 -5.33 -8.38
N PHE A 573 33.46 -5.57 -8.92
CA PHE A 573 33.63 -5.85 -10.36
C PHE A 573 33.40 -7.34 -10.65
N MET A 574 32.54 -7.64 -11.65
CA MET A 574 32.24 -8.99 -12.09
C MET A 574 33.04 -9.34 -13.33
N GLN A 575 33.94 -10.31 -13.21
CA GLN A 575 34.90 -10.65 -14.28
C GLN A 575 34.24 -11.35 -15.44
N ASN A 576 33.27 -12.25 -15.17
CA ASN A 576 32.63 -13.07 -16.18
C ASN A 576 31.34 -12.45 -16.75
N LYS A 577 31.10 -11.12 -16.53
CA LYS A 577 29.95 -10.40 -17.10
C LYS A 577 28.59 -11.01 -16.67
N SER A 578 27.58 -10.91 -17.53
CA SER A 578 26.21 -11.35 -17.30
C SER A 578 25.91 -12.70 -17.95
N LEU A 579 24.95 -13.41 -17.37
CA LEU A 579 24.55 -14.78 -17.77
C LEU A 579 24.05 -14.84 -19.23
N ASP A 580 23.37 -13.79 -19.72
CA ASP A 580 22.85 -13.73 -21.10
C ASP A 580 23.97 -13.91 -22.15
N THR A 581 25.19 -13.47 -21.85
CA THR A 581 26.36 -13.59 -22.75
C THR A 581 26.82 -15.05 -22.94
N PHE A 582 26.43 -15.95 -22.01
CA PHE A 582 26.73 -17.39 -22.09
C PHE A 582 25.56 -18.20 -22.64
N LEU A 583 24.33 -17.76 -22.38
CA LEU A 583 23.15 -18.51 -22.81
C LEU A 583 22.82 -18.30 -24.30
N PHE A 584 22.96 -17.07 -24.82
CA PHE A 584 22.37 -16.67 -26.11
C PHE A 584 23.37 -16.33 -27.22
N GLN A 585 24.67 -16.24 -26.93
CA GLN A 585 25.67 -15.98 -27.97
C GLN A 585 26.16 -17.29 -28.61
N THR A 586 26.33 -17.28 -29.94
CA THR A 586 26.91 -18.38 -30.69
C THR A 586 28.41 -18.47 -30.46
N GLU A 587 28.95 -19.70 -30.42
CA GLU A 587 30.38 -19.99 -30.10
C GLU A 587 31.41 -19.29 -30.98
N ASP A 588 31.05 -18.93 -32.22
CA ASP A 588 31.99 -18.47 -33.25
C ASP A 588 32.58 -17.06 -33.08
N ALA A 589 32.02 -16.24 -32.15
CA ALA A 589 32.43 -14.82 -32.09
C ALA A 589 33.59 -14.50 -31.13
N LEU A 590 33.93 -15.30 -30.12
CA LEU A 590 34.87 -14.93 -29.06
C LEU A 590 35.61 -16.07 -28.33
N GLY A 591 35.53 -17.34 -28.78
CA GLY A 591 36.22 -18.48 -28.13
C GLY A 591 35.82 -18.76 -26.68
N ARG A 592 34.61 -18.42 -26.26
CA ARG A 592 34.11 -18.59 -24.89
C ARG A 592 33.64 -20.02 -24.68
N LYS A 593 34.02 -20.58 -23.52
CA LYS A 593 33.64 -21.93 -23.12
C LYS A 593 32.14 -21.96 -22.79
N LEU A 594 31.42 -22.94 -23.38
CA LEU A 594 30.02 -23.25 -23.03
C LEU A 594 29.94 -23.59 -21.56
N LEU A 595 28.95 -23.04 -20.82
CA LEU A 595 28.65 -23.43 -19.45
C LEU A 595 28.13 -24.85 -19.41
N SER A 596 28.75 -25.72 -18.58
CA SER A 596 28.26 -27.05 -18.31
C SER A 596 26.90 -27.04 -17.62
N TRP A 597 26.18 -28.17 -17.65
CA TRP A 597 24.90 -28.27 -16.91
C TRP A 597 25.07 -27.98 -15.43
N GLU A 598 26.07 -28.54 -14.78
CA GLU A 598 26.39 -28.32 -13.39
C GLU A 598 26.57 -26.81 -13.09
N SER A 599 27.34 -26.10 -13.90
CA SER A 599 27.51 -24.65 -13.74
C SER A 599 26.20 -23.90 -13.90
N ARG A 600 25.37 -24.24 -14.89
CA ARG A 600 24.05 -23.63 -15.13
C ARG A 600 23.10 -23.87 -13.94
N PHE A 601 23.08 -25.08 -13.40
CA PHE A 601 22.27 -25.44 -12.26
C PHE A 601 22.69 -24.71 -10.98
N ASN A 602 24.01 -24.61 -10.75
CA ASN A 602 24.55 -23.83 -9.64
C ASN A 602 24.26 -22.34 -9.76
N ILE A 603 24.27 -21.78 -10.97
CA ILE A 603 23.86 -20.40 -11.24
C ILE A 603 22.37 -20.19 -10.92
N ALA A 604 21.51 -21.12 -11.34
CA ALA A 604 20.09 -21.07 -11.02
C ALA A 604 19.84 -21.10 -9.50
N LEU A 605 20.50 -22.04 -8.82
CA LEU A 605 20.40 -22.20 -7.36
C LEU A 605 20.92 -20.97 -6.61
N GLY A 606 22.08 -20.43 -7.04
CA GLY A 606 22.63 -19.20 -6.47
C GLY A 606 21.71 -17.99 -6.65
N THR A 607 21.14 -17.83 -7.85
CA THR A 607 20.16 -16.77 -8.13
C THR A 607 18.95 -16.88 -7.21
N ALA A 608 18.37 -18.08 -7.06
CA ALA A 608 17.24 -18.30 -6.16
C ALA A 608 17.57 -17.98 -4.70
N ARG A 609 18.79 -18.32 -4.23
CA ARG A 609 19.27 -17.96 -2.88
C ARG A 609 19.42 -16.44 -2.69
N GLY A 610 19.96 -15.74 -3.69
CA GLY A 610 20.05 -14.28 -3.67
C GLY A 610 18.66 -13.62 -3.54
N ILE A 611 17.67 -14.11 -4.28
CA ILE A 611 16.29 -13.61 -4.20
C ILE A 611 15.65 -14.00 -2.85
N THR A 612 15.93 -15.21 -2.32
CA THR A 612 15.45 -15.63 -0.98
C THR A 612 15.92 -14.67 0.09
N TYR A 613 17.20 -14.29 0.06
CA TYR A 613 17.76 -13.31 1.01
C TYR A 613 16.99 -11.98 0.96
N LEU A 614 16.68 -11.45 -0.24
CA LEU A 614 15.94 -10.20 -0.40
C LEU A 614 14.52 -10.28 0.14
N HIS A 615 13.85 -11.44 -0.02
CA HIS A 615 12.45 -11.61 0.37
C HIS A 615 12.26 -11.94 1.85
N ASP A 616 13.10 -12.81 2.41
CA ASP A 616 12.86 -13.46 3.69
C ASP A 616 13.89 -13.10 4.78
N GLU A 617 15.13 -12.71 4.41
CA GLU A 617 16.24 -12.52 5.36
C GLU A 617 16.62 -11.04 5.54
N CYS A 618 16.25 -10.15 4.59
CA CYS A 618 16.46 -8.71 4.75
C CYS A 618 15.55 -8.15 5.85
N ARG A 619 16.04 -7.16 6.58
CA ARG A 619 15.26 -6.42 7.58
C ARG A 619 13.93 -5.90 7.02
N ASP A 620 13.97 -5.38 5.80
CA ASP A 620 12.80 -4.93 5.06
C ASP A 620 12.66 -5.79 3.81
N CYS A 621 11.56 -6.53 3.68
CA CYS A 621 11.28 -7.38 2.53
C CYS A 621 11.38 -6.57 1.23
N THR A 622 12.32 -6.95 0.36
CA THR A 622 12.66 -6.22 -0.86
C THR A 622 12.30 -7.05 -2.08
N VAL A 623 11.43 -6.50 -2.95
CA VAL A 623 11.10 -7.07 -4.26
C VAL A 623 12.02 -6.48 -5.31
N HIS A 624 12.71 -7.32 -6.09
CA HIS A 624 13.74 -6.88 -7.05
C HIS A 624 13.14 -6.20 -8.29
N CYS A 625 12.06 -6.73 -8.81
CA CYS A 625 11.28 -6.24 -9.95
C CYS A 625 11.95 -6.28 -11.34
N ASP A 626 13.20 -6.72 -11.47
CA ASP A 626 13.90 -6.82 -12.78
C ASP A 626 14.83 -8.05 -12.85
N ILE A 627 14.33 -9.22 -12.46
CA ILE A 627 15.07 -10.49 -12.58
C ILE A 627 15.08 -10.92 -14.05
N LYS A 628 16.29 -10.98 -14.63
CA LYS A 628 16.55 -11.39 -16.01
C LYS A 628 18.02 -11.79 -16.18
N PRO A 629 18.42 -12.53 -17.24
CA PRO A 629 19.80 -13.00 -17.43
C PRO A 629 20.83 -11.87 -17.49
N GLU A 630 20.47 -10.69 -18.00
CA GLU A 630 21.33 -9.53 -18.07
C GLU A 630 21.70 -8.96 -16.69
N ASN A 631 20.84 -9.20 -15.67
CA ASN A 631 21.04 -8.76 -14.29
C ASN A 631 21.61 -9.85 -13.36
N ILE A 632 21.90 -11.03 -13.89
CA ILE A 632 22.61 -12.11 -13.18
C ILE A 632 24.05 -12.08 -13.62
N LEU A 633 24.92 -11.50 -12.79
CA LEU A 633 26.34 -11.36 -13.07
C LEU A 633 27.11 -12.55 -12.51
N LEU A 634 28.25 -12.88 -13.12
CA LEU A 634 29.10 -14.00 -12.74
C LEU A 634 30.46 -13.50 -12.24
N ASP A 635 30.86 -13.93 -11.07
CA ASP A 635 32.18 -13.64 -10.51
C ASP A 635 33.29 -14.48 -11.20
N GLU A 636 34.52 -14.41 -10.70
CA GLU A 636 35.67 -15.15 -11.26
C GLU A 636 35.47 -16.68 -11.19
N ASN A 637 34.66 -17.18 -10.26
CA ASN A 637 34.37 -18.61 -10.07
C ASN A 637 33.04 -19.03 -10.73
N TYR A 638 32.43 -18.18 -11.56
CA TYR A 638 31.08 -18.38 -12.15
C TYR A 638 29.97 -18.45 -11.10
N THR A 639 30.17 -17.91 -9.89
CA THR A 639 29.12 -17.80 -8.90
C THR A 639 28.14 -16.71 -9.32
N ALA A 640 26.85 -17.04 -9.29
CA ALA A 640 25.80 -16.08 -9.65
C ALA A 640 25.63 -14.98 -8.57
N LYS A 641 25.59 -13.74 -9.02
CA LYS A 641 25.28 -12.57 -8.18
C LYS A 641 24.22 -11.72 -8.85
N VAL A 642 23.07 -11.57 -8.21
CA VAL A 642 21.98 -10.71 -8.70
C VAL A 642 22.38 -9.25 -8.56
N SER A 643 22.13 -8.46 -9.60
CA SER A 643 22.54 -7.07 -9.75
C SER A 643 21.39 -6.17 -10.21
N ASP A 644 21.63 -4.89 -10.27
CA ASP A 644 20.75 -3.84 -10.77
C ASP A 644 19.42 -3.69 -10.01
N PHE A 645 19.52 -3.27 -8.76
CA PHE A 645 18.39 -2.95 -7.89
C PHE A 645 17.70 -1.62 -8.25
N GLY A 646 17.84 -1.14 -9.51
CA GLY A 646 17.27 0.13 -9.96
C GLY A 646 15.76 0.22 -9.84
N LEU A 647 15.10 -0.92 -9.84
CA LEU A 647 13.64 -1.07 -9.72
C LEU A 647 13.20 -1.71 -8.41
N ALA A 648 14.15 -2.11 -7.55
CA ALA A 648 13.85 -2.76 -6.30
C ALA A 648 12.93 -1.89 -5.42
N LYS A 649 11.95 -2.52 -4.80
CA LYS A 649 10.97 -1.89 -3.91
C LYS A 649 10.96 -2.58 -2.57
N LEU A 650 10.85 -1.78 -1.51
CA LEU A 650 10.43 -2.30 -0.21
C LEU A 650 8.98 -2.78 -0.33
N ALA A 651 8.66 -3.98 0.12
CA ALA A 651 7.33 -4.58 0.01
C ALA A 651 6.22 -3.74 0.67
N HIS A 652 6.60 -2.83 1.58
CA HIS A 652 5.68 -1.90 2.26
C HIS A 652 5.51 -0.54 1.55
N MET A 653 6.25 -0.27 0.47
CA MET A 653 6.14 0.96 -0.30
C MET A 653 5.31 0.73 -1.56
N HIS A 654 3.99 0.68 -1.41
CA HIS A 654 3.05 0.56 -2.50
C HIS A 654 2.96 1.88 -3.30
N GLY A 655 3.69 1.95 -4.39
CA GLY A 655 3.51 2.97 -5.40
C GLY A 655 3.32 2.28 -6.75
N THR A 656 2.23 2.57 -7.44
CA THR A 656 2.04 2.16 -8.83
C THR A 656 3.17 2.72 -9.68
N MET A 657 4.02 1.84 -10.22
CA MET A 657 5.01 2.22 -11.22
C MET A 657 4.34 2.31 -12.59
N THR A 658 4.01 3.52 -13.02
CA THR A 658 3.36 3.79 -14.31
C THR A 658 4.31 4.10 -15.47
N SER A 659 5.62 4.04 -15.29
CA SER A 659 6.56 4.37 -16.38
C SER A 659 7.94 3.70 -16.31
N VAL A 660 7.99 2.41 -15.95
CA VAL A 660 9.26 1.69 -16.07
C VAL A 660 9.26 0.92 -17.38
N VAL A 661 10.22 1.22 -18.23
CA VAL A 661 10.56 0.40 -19.40
C VAL A 661 11.11 -0.93 -18.88
N CYS A 662 10.21 -1.87 -18.57
CA CYS A 662 10.59 -3.20 -18.13
C CYS A 662 10.89 -4.09 -19.32
N SER A 663 11.82 -5.01 -19.12
CA SER A 663 12.26 -5.96 -20.13
C SER A 663 11.12 -6.88 -20.54
N ARG A 664 10.69 -6.84 -21.81
CA ARG A 664 9.65 -7.72 -22.36
C ARG A 664 10.03 -9.19 -22.14
N GLY A 665 9.08 -10.00 -21.66
CA GLY A 665 9.24 -11.44 -21.51
C GLY A 665 9.41 -11.95 -20.08
N TYR A 666 9.80 -11.11 -19.10
CA TYR A 666 9.97 -11.53 -17.69
C TYR A 666 8.93 -10.94 -16.74
N LEU A 667 8.06 -10.07 -17.26
CA LEU A 667 7.01 -9.42 -16.47
C LEU A 667 5.93 -10.42 -16.06
N ALA A 668 5.66 -10.47 -14.77
CA ALA A 668 4.56 -11.25 -14.24
C ALA A 668 3.20 -10.69 -14.72
N PRO A 669 2.16 -11.54 -14.93
CA PRO A 669 0.84 -11.12 -15.40
C PRO A 669 0.19 -10.02 -14.55
N GLU A 670 0.36 -10.07 -13.23
CA GLU A 670 -0.15 -9.06 -12.30
C GLU A 670 0.47 -7.67 -12.54
N TRP A 671 1.68 -7.59 -13.07
CA TRP A 671 2.28 -6.32 -13.46
C TRP A 671 1.56 -5.70 -14.66
N LEU A 672 1.30 -6.51 -15.70
CA LEU A 672 0.56 -6.07 -16.88
C LEU A 672 -0.88 -5.67 -16.53
N ALA A 673 -1.44 -6.28 -15.49
CA ALA A 673 -2.76 -5.98 -14.96
C ALA A 673 -2.78 -4.81 -13.95
N ASN A 674 -1.66 -4.10 -13.74
CA ASN A 674 -1.51 -3.02 -12.73
C ASN A 674 -1.93 -3.44 -11.30
N LEU A 675 -1.77 -4.72 -10.97
CA LEU A 675 -2.00 -5.25 -9.63
C LEU A 675 -0.77 -4.98 -8.74
N PRO A 676 -0.94 -4.99 -7.40
CA PRO A 676 0.19 -4.81 -6.48
C PRO A 676 1.29 -5.85 -6.72
N LEU A 677 2.53 -5.36 -6.87
CA LEU A 677 3.69 -6.22 -6.98
C LEU A 677 4.02 -6.84 -5.62
N THR A 678 4.29 -8.13 -5.66
CA THR A 678 4.67 -8.89 -4.47
C THR A 678 5.96 -9.67 -4.75
N THR A 679 6.50 -10.33 -3.74
CA THR A 679 7.62 -11.27 -3.89
C THR A 679 7.34 -12.35 -4.93
N LYS A 680 6.07 -12.64 -5.22
CA LYS A 680 5.65 -13.61 -6.25
C LYS A 680 5.91 -13.14 -7.68
N SER A 681 6.08 -11.83 -7.90
CA SER A 681 6.46 -11.29 -9.21
C SER A 681 7.92 -11.63 -9.55
N ASP A 682 8.84 -11.57 -8.58
CA ASP A 682 10.22 -12.04 -8.78
C ASP A 682 10.29 -13.57 -9.00
N VAL A 683 9.40 -14.33 -8.33
CA VAL A 683 9.29 -15.77 -8.54
C VAL A 683 8.90 -16.10 -9.98
N TYR A 684 7.96 -15.35 -10.56
CA TYR A 684 7.58 -15.52 -11.98
C TYR A 684 8.76 -15.21 -12.89
N SER A 685 9.43 -14.08 -12.70
CA SER A 685 10.60 -13.69 -13.49
C SER A 685 11.71 -14.72 -13.39
N PHE A 686 11.96 -15.25 -12.17
CA PHE A 686 12.92 -16.34 -11.96
C PHE A 686 12.54 -17.61 -12.69
N GLY A 687 11.26 -18.00 -12.70
CA GLY A 687 10.77 -19.18 -13.43
C GLY A 687 11.03 -19.07 -14.94
N MET A 688 10.85 -17.88 -15.53
CA MET A 688 11.17 -17.62 -16.93
C MET A 688 12.69 -17.74 -17.20
N VAL A 689 13.51 -17.15 -16.30
CA VAL A 689 14.99 -17.27 -16.38
C VAL A 689 15.44 -18.72 -16.25
N LEU A 690 14.83 -19.50 -15.35
CA LEU A 690 15.18 -20.90 -15.15
C LEU A 690 14.91 -21.73 -16.43
N LEU A 691 13.82 -21.45 -17.14
CA LEU A 691 13.50 -22.10 -18.40
C LEU A 691 14.52 -21.72 -19.50
N GLU A 692 15.01 -20.49 -19.53
CA GLU A 692 16.09 -20.04 -20.41
C GLU A 692 17.45 -20.69 -20.09
N ILE A 693 17.75 -20.86 -18.79
CA ILE A 693 18.97 -21.59 -18.36
C ILE A 693 18.97 -23.03 -18.86
N VAL A 694 17.81 -23.70 -18.79
CA VAL A 694 17.66 -25.07 -19.28
C VAL A 694 17.79 -25.14 -20.80
N SER A 695 17.10 -24.27 -21.52
CA SER A 695 16.93 -24.38 -22.98
C SER A 695 17.99 -23.63 -23.79
N GLY A 696 18.71 -22.67 -23.20
CA GLY A 696 19.64 -21.81 -23.94
C GLY A 696 18.95 -20.90 -24.97
N ARG A 697 17.63 -20.68 -24.86
CA ARG A 697 16.81 -19.86 -25.77
C ARG A 697 16.17 -18.69 -25.03
N ARG A 698 16.00 -17.57 -25.73
CA ARG A 698 15.26 -16.41 -25.17
C ARG A 698 13.76 -16.69 -25.16
N ASN A 699 13.11 -16.36 -24.08
CA ASN A 699 11.69 -16.64 -23.86
C ASN A 699 10.72 -15.87 -24.77
N PHE A 700 11.16 -14.75 -25.35
CA PHE A 700 10.33 -13.92 -26.25
C PHE A 700 10.64 -14.13 -27.74
N GLU A 701 11.61 -14.97 -28.10
CA GLU A 701 11.91 -15.31 -29.50
C GLU A 701 10.85 -16.27 -30.03
N VAL A 702 10.09 -15.77 -31.03
CA VAL A 702 9.16 -16.61 -31.80
C VAL A 702 9.99 -17.30 -32.91
N SER A 703 10.30 -18.57 -32.75
CA SER A 703 11.01 -19.34 -33.74
C SER A 703 10.03 -20.23 -34.55
N ALA A 704 10.46 -20.66 -35.73
CA ALA A 704 9.70 -21.63 -36.52
C ALA A 704 9.48 -22.95 -35.75
N GLU A 705 10.38 -23.33 -34.85
CA GLU A 705 10.28 -24.50 -33.97
C GLU A 705 9.16 -24.42 -32.94
N THR A 706 8.79 -23.20 -32.52
CA THR A 706 7.67 -22.99 -31.59
C THR A 706 6.31 -22.89 -32.27
N ASN A 707 6.22 -23.06 -33.59
CA ASN A 707 4.99 -22.90 -34.39
C ASN A 707 4.23 -21.61 -34.10
N GLY A 708 4.96 -20.49 -33.81
CA GLY A 708 4.36 -19.20 -33.49
C GLY A 708 3.75 -19.08 -32.07
N ARG A 709 3.90 -20.09 -31.23
CA ARG A 709 3.42 -20.06 -29.81
C ARG A 709 4.44 -19.40 -28.90
N ARG A 710 3.98 -18.95 -27.74
CA ARG A 710 4.86 -18.48 -26.66
C ARG A 710 5.78 -19.63 -26.22
N PHE A 711 7.04 -19.32 -25.96
CA PHE A 711 8.07 -20.29 -25.61
C PHE A 711 7.70 -21.17 -24.39
N SER A 712 7.12 -20.59 -23.34
CA SER A 712 6.70 -21.34 -22.14
C SER A 712 5.60 -22.37 -22.43
N TRP A 713 4.64 -22.04 -23.31
CA TRP A 713 3.60 -22.97 -23.76
C TRP A 713 4.15 -24.14 -24.59
N TRP A 714 5.08 -23.81 -25.49
CA TRP A 714 5.75 -24.86 -26.30
C TRP A 714 6.57 -25.82 -25.40
N ALA A 715 7.31 -25.25 -24.40
CA ALA A 715 8.08 -26.08 -23.48
C ALA A 715 7.19 -26.97 -22.61
N TYR A 716 6.01 -26.48 -22.22
CA TYR A 716 5.03 -27.29 -21.49
C TYR A 716 4.48 -28.42 -22.34
N ASP A 717 4.08 -28.16 -23.60
CA ASP A 717 3.61 -29.18 -24.54
C ASP A 717 4.68 -30.29 -24.77
N GLU A 718 5.96 -29.91 -24.92
CA GLU A 718 7.05 -30.87 -25.09
C GLU A 718 7.30 -31.68 -23.81
N PHE A 719 7.16 -31.05 -22.65
CA PHE A 719 7.29 -31.76 -21.37
C PHE A 719 6.16 -32.78 -21.16
N GLU A 720 4.91 -32.44 -21.47
CA GLU A 720 3.77 -33.36 -21.39
C GLU A 720 3.93 -34.56 -22.33
N LYS A 721 4.55 -34.38 -23.50
CA LYS A 721 4.90 -35.47 -24.42
C LYS A 721 6.07 -36.35 -23.95
N GLY A 722 6.71 -36.00 -22.83
CA GLY A 722 7.91 -36.66 -22.32
C GLY A 722 9.19 -36.27 -23.06
N ASN A 723 9.15 -35.27 -23.97
CA ASN A 723 10.29 -34.84 -24.76
C ASN A 723 11.19 -33.82 -24.04
N VAL A 724 11.69 -34.19 -22.88
CA VAL A 724 12.59 -33.32 -22.05
C VAL A 724 13.87 -32.95 -22.83
N LYS A 725 14.42 -33.87 -23.62
CA LYS A 725 15.61 -33.60 -24.44
C LYS A 725 15.36 -32.54 -25.52
N GLY A 726 14.14 -32.39 -26.00
CA GLY A 726 13.77 -31.34 -26.95
C GLY A 726 13.76 -29.95 -26.36
N ILE A 727 13.53 -29.82 -25.03
CA ILE A 727 13.55 -28.57 -24.29
C ILE A 727 15.00 -28.19 -23.93
N LEU A 728 15.85 -29.17 -23.60
CA LEU A 728 17.23 -28.96 -23.20
C LEU A 728 18.05 -28.33 -24.32
N ASP A 729 18.97 -27.43 -23.95
CA ASP A 729 19.92 -26.83 -24.86
C ASP A 729 20.73 -27.91 -25.63
N ARG A 730 20.54 -27.98 -26.95
CA ARG A 730 21.20 -28.95 -27.82
C ARG A 730 22.73 -28.91 -27.76
N ARG A 731 23.31 -27.73 -27.41
CA ARG A 731 24.77 -27.59 -27.26
C ARG A 731 25.33 -28.39 -26.08
N LEU A 732 24.48 -28.76 -25.08
CA LEU A 732 24.85 -29.59 -23.94
C LEU A 732 24.82 -31.09 -24.30
N LEU A 733 24.12 -31.50 -25.38
CA LEU A 733 23.99 -32.90 -25.78
C LEU A 733 25.17 -33.42 -26.62
N GLY A 734 26.13 -32.53 -27.02
CA GLY A 734 27.38 -32.87 -27.71
C GLY A 734 27.22 -33.55 -29.07
N ASN A 735 27.99 -33.12 -30.10
CA ASN A 735 28.01 -33.76 -31.42
C ASN A 735 29.24 -34.65 -31.64
N ASN A 736 30.27 -34.70 -30.75
CA ASN A 736 31.42 -35.60 -30.90
C ASN A 736 32.22 -35.74 -29.60
N HIS A 737 32.36 -36.95 -29.09
CA HIS A 737 33.37 -37.52 -28.16
C HIS A 737 33.72 -36.84 -26.82
N HIS A 738 33.05 -35.79 -26.41
CA HIS A 738 33.02 -35.31 -25.03
C HIS A 738 31.56 -35.10 -24.60
N GLU A 739 30.89 -36.19 -24.22
CA GLU A 739 29.60 -36.07 -23.51
C GLU A 739 29.85 -35.28 -22.22
N MET A 740 29.35 -34.08 -22.16
CA MET A 740 29.20 -33.38 -20.89
C MET A 740 28.13 -34.15 -20.10
N GLU A 741 28.49 -34.62 -18.93
CA GLU A 741 27.57 -35.38 -18.07
C GLU A 741 26.43 -34.47 -17.65
N VAL A 742 25.22 -34.70 -18.20
CA VAL A 742 24.00 -33.92 -17.90
C VAL A 742 23.15 -34.78 -16.97
N ASN A 743 22.97 -34.31 -15.75
CA ASN A 743 22.04 -34.93 -14.80
C ASN A 743 20.58 -34.67 -15.22
N MET A 744 19.95 -35.66 -15.88
CA MET A 744 18.59 -35.54 -16.40
C MET A 744 17.54 -35.38 -15.29
N GLU A 745 17.77 -35.85 -14.08
CA GLU A 745 16.85 -35.65 -12.94
C GLU A 745 16.81 -34.18 -12.54
N GLU A 746 17.97 -33.52 -12.51
CA GLU A 746 18.04 -32.07 -12.24
C GLU A 746 17.40 -31.24 -13.35
N VAL A 747 17.55 -31.66 -14.62
CA VAL A 747 16.90 -31.02 -15.76
C VAL A 747 15.37 -31.10 -15.63
N VAL A 748 14.83 -32.28 -15.38
CA VAL A 748 13.40 -32.49 -15.16
C VAL A 748 12.89 -31.64 -14.00
N ARG A 749 13.64 -31.66 -12.90
CA ARG A 749 13.33 -30.88 -11.69
C ARG A 749 13.31 -29.36 -11.95
N ALA A 750 14.31 -28.87 -12.68
CA ALA A 750 14.39 -27.45 -13.06
C ALA A 750 13.19 -27.03 -13.95
N ILE A 751 12.79 -27.85 -14.92
CA ILE A 751 11.63 -27.61 -15.79
C ILE A 751 10.34 -27.59 -14.95
N GLN A 752 10.12 -28.56 -14.08
CA GLN A 752 8.94 -28.61 -13.21
C GLN A 752 8.83 -27.39 -12.30
N VAL A 753 9.95 -27.02 -11.67
CA VAL A 753 10.02 -25.82 -10.81
C VAL A 753 9.73 -24.56 -11.60
N SER A 754 10.24 -24.46 -12.84
CA SER A 754 9.95 -23.28 -13.67
C SER A 754 8.45 -23.15 -13.98
N PHE A 755 7.75 -24.24 -14.31
CA PHE A 755 6.29 -24.21 -14.55
C PHE A 755 5.48 -23.86 -13.31
N LEU A 756 5.91 -24.26 -12.11
CA LEU A 756 5.28 -23.80 -10.86
C LEU A 756 5.50 -22.30 -10.62
N CYS A 757 6.68 -21.80 -10.96
CA CYS A 757 7.00 -20.37 -10.76
C CYS A 757 6.24 -19.45 -11.72
N ILE A 758 5.97 -19.88 -12.96
CA ILE A 758 5.33 -19.07 -14.00
C ILE A 758 3.80 -19.17 -14.04
N GLN A 759 3.16 -19.73 -13.00
CA GLN A 759 1.71 -19.77 -12.89
C GLN A 759 1.11 -18.36 -12.99
N GLU A 760 -0.02 -18.22 -13.70
CA GLU A 760 -0.69 -16.92 -13.88
C GLU A 760 -1.08 -16.29 -12.53
N GLN A 761 -1.63 -17.10 -11.63
CA GLN A 761 -2.04 -16.64 -10.30
C GLN A 761 -0.84 -16.61 -9.34
N PRO A 762 -0.51 -15.43 -8.74
CA PRO A 762 0.61 -15.31 -7.79
C PRO A 762 0.51 -16.27 -6.59
N SER A 763 -0.71 -16.56 -6.12
CA SER A 763 -0.95 -17.47 -4.98
C SER A 763 -0.55 -18.93 -5.25
N ARG A 764 -0.55 -19.37 -6.52
CA ARG A 764 -0.15 -20.72 -6.92
C ARG A 764 1.37 -20.88 -7.05
N ARG A 765 2.09 -19.78 -7.18
CA ARG A 765 3.55 -19.82 -7.24
C ARG A 765 4.12 -20.16 -5.87
N PRO A 766 5.14 -21.01 -5.76
CA PRO A 766 5.83 -21.25 -4.48
C PRO A 766 6.49 -19.97 -3.94
N ARG A 767 6.88 -19.95 -2.68
CA ARG A 767 7.83 -18.94 -2.17
C ARG A 767 9.23 -19.27 -2.69
N ILE A 768 10.07 -18.25 -2.87
CA ILE A 768 11.40 -18.48 -3.45
C ILE A 768 12.27 -19.41 -2.58
N GLY A 769 12.14 -19.38 -1.25
CA GLY A 769 12.80 -20.35 -0.36
C GLY A 769 12.34 -21.79 -0.59
N GLN A 770 11.06 -22.01 -0.94
CA GLN A 770 10.58 -23.34 -1.36
C GLN A 770 11.16 -23.74 -2.73
N VAL A 771 11.32 -22.80 -3.65
CA VAL A 771 11.99 -23.04 -4.94
C VAL A 771 13.42 -23.53 -4.74
N VAL A 772 14.17 -22.96 -3.80
CA VAL A 772 15.51 -23.43 -3.44
C VAL A 772 15.47 -24.88 -2.96
N GLN A 773 14.53 -25.23 -2.05
CA GLN A 773 14.38 -26.60 -1.53
C GLN A 773 13.97 -27.59 -2.61
N MET A 774 13.08 -27.19 -3.54
CA MET A 774 12.65 -28.01 -4.68
C MET A 774 13.83 -28.26 -5.64
N LEU A 775 14.61 -27.24 -5.99
CA LEU A 775 15.79 -27.39 -6.83
C LEU A 775 16.84 -28.33 -6.17
N GLN A 776 17.02 -28.23 -4.87
CA GLN A 776 17.92 -29.13 -4.12
C GLN A 776 17.38 -30.58 -3.98
N GLY A 777 16.13 -30.84 -4.36
CA GLY A 777 15.50 -32.17 -4.22
C GLY A 777 15.04 -32.49 -2.79
N ILE A 778 15.02 -31.50 -1.89
CA ILE A 778 14.59 -31.65 -0.47
C ILE A 778 13.06 -31.74 -0.39
N THR A 779 12.36 -30.90 -1.18
CA THR A 779 10.89 -30.87 -1.21
C THR A 779 10.39 -31.54 -2.47
N ARG A 780 9.39 -32.43 -2.32
CA ARG A 780 8.71 -33.08 -3.46
C ARG A 780 7.99 -32.01 -4.30
N ILE A 781 8.05 -32.19 -5.61
CA ILE A 781 7.38 -31.34 -6.59
C ILE A 781 6.08 -32.03 -6.97
N ASP A 782 4.95 -31.39 -6.69
CA ASP A 782 3.66 -31.82 -7.21
C ASP A 782 3.59 -31.49 -8.72
N TRP A 783 2.86 -32.32 -9.49
CA TRP A 783 2.73 -32.08 -10.92
C TRP A 783 2.21 -30.69 -11.19
N PRO A 784 2.90 -29.89 -12.04
CA PRO A 784 2.45 -28.51 -12.29
C PRO A 784 1.06 -28.53 -12.97
N PRO A 785 0.11 -27.72 -12.48
CA PRO A 785 -1.19 -27.59 -13.12
C PRO A 785 -1.05 -27.01 -14.52
N VAL A 786 -1.97 -27.38 -15.42
CA VAL A 786 -2.04 -26.84 -16.80
C VAL A 786 -2.07 -25.31 -16.77
N HIS A 787 -1.31 -24.68 -17.66
CA HIS A 787 -1.28 -23.22 -17.86
C HIS A 787 -2.58 -22.72 -18.48
#